data_a78baba636c27cc5068ce32184433fe1
#
_entry.id   a78baba636c27cc5068ce32184433fe1
#
_cell.length_a   1.000
_cell.length_b   1.000
_cell.length_c   1.000
_cell.angle_alpha   90.00
_cell.angle_beta   90.00
_cell.angle_gamma   90.00
#
_symmetry.space_group_name_H-M   'P 1'
#
loop_
_entity.id
_entity.type
_entity.pdbx_description
1 polymer ?
#
loop_
_entity_poly.entity_id
_entity_poly.type
_entity_poly.pdbx_seq_one_letter_code
_entity_poly.pdbx_strand_id
1 'polypeptide(L)'
;VVRLLAMAAVVRGEAFAAVPITATPARTAYPRLFYNASTIEQLKKEFRRDPAIEVALRTHGDALLAAVFVPESVAEVGGGQQANYNVPANQIADMGIGLGLLFHLTGDQRYSEKLRQALLYYTGYVRWAGPGLKDRIPPWHSVLETSRFCFGYAAGYDALHGVLSEIDRRTIVDGMVRLGGMPILEDWILPGKRIHSLDTMGHNWWGVCVAGAGICALSLLGEYPRAQQWLDAIDAGFVEWFNYRGNVLQNRMPTFERSGPSYESVGYTSYGVNEYLRFRLAWQNVFPGRRSSHMQPLDGIATYFLHMLYPTSTGHLCIDFNDSALTDDVSETVLLLIACGLGSPDGARYLEGVHTHPQYPLRTLLELHRPPSAAGMVPQSRIYPDMGWAVMRSSWENDSTLLAMKSGYTWNHAHADAGTFVLFDKGVPLIIDSGTCSYGRPEYTSYYRQSRAHNVVLFDGQGQPEDDIMIGCKFPGHMHSLVDGLGLKYAYADATGPMARWLRRNYRHWLWSGDVILILDDLLAFTPGKIDWLLHFAGECKPQGDARVLLHNGAAQAEFTMLYPAVTRHEETGLADHKPDEKVPYLVFTTKDSAKDQHLLAAICLNPSAAPTLELMQDKDYLGVRVSSPHYVEETYVNLRSKSGATGTAVTIDGWDTDAYVLQIRRPAGGGKADRLFMSDGSYLRYQNQSLMESLAKRCVCWAPDDPVKVFLGEGDIAM
;
A
#
# COMPACT_ATOMS: atom_id res chain seq x y z
N VAL A 1 39.07 -26.76 -22.15
CA VAL A 1 39.62 -26.39 -20.84
C VAL A 1 39.46 -24.89 -20.71
N VAL A 2 38.35 -24.42 -20.15
CA VAL A 2 38.07 -22.99 -19.89
C VAL A 2 38.34 -22.76 -18.41
N ARG A 3 39.29 -21.89 -18.11
CA ARG A 3 39.58 -21.45 -16.74
C ARG A 3 38.53 -20.45 -16.34
N LEU A 4 37.68 -20.81 -15.37
CA LEU A 4 36.88 -19.85 -14.61
C LEU A 4 37.82 -19.09 -13.65
N LEU A 5 37.96 -17.79 -13.85
CA LEU A 5 38.47 -16.86 -12.86
C LEU A 5 37.33 -16.45 -11.94
N ALA A 6 37.29 -17.04 -10.75
CA ALA A 6 36.43 -16.56 -9.67
C ALA A 6 37.07 -15.30 -9.10
N MET A 7 36.47 -14.13 -9.35
CA MET A 7 36.74 -12.91 -8.56
C MET A 7 36.02 -13.04 -7.23
N ALA A 8 36.73 -13.43 -6.20
CA ALA A 8 36.28 -13.27 -4.82
C ALA A 8 36.32 -11.80 -4.47
N ALA A 9 35.16 -11.13 -4.47
CA ALA A 9 35.01 -9.84 -3.83
C ALA A 9 35.13 -10.05 -2.33
N VAL A 10 36.29 -9.72 -1.77
CA VAL A 10 36.47 -9.58 -0.33
C VAL A 10 35.67 -8.35 0.09
N VAL A 11 34.46 -8.59 0.60
CA VAL A 11 33.74 -7.56 1.36
C VAL A 11 34.55 -7.37 2.64
N ARG A 12 35.38 -6.33 2.65
CA ARG A 12 35.91 -5.78 3.90
C ARG A 12 34.72 -5.25 4.68
N GLY A 13 34.39 -5.95 5.76
CA GLY A 13 33.54 -5.42 6.81
C GLY A 13 34.22 -4.18 7.39
N GLU A 14 33.88 -3.01 6.86
CA GLU A 14 34.09 -1.78 7.58
C GLU A 14 33.17 -1.81 8.78
N ALA A 15 33.73 -2.17 9.93
CA ALA A 15 33.11 -1.85 11.19
C ALA A 15 32.90 -0.34 11.16
N PHE A 16 31.63 0.09 11.06
CA PHE A 16 31.26 1.48 11.30
C PHE A 16 31.74 1.80 12.71
N ALA A 17 32.93 2.38 12.82
CA ALA A 17 33.37 3.03 14.05
C ALA A 17 32.31 4.08 14.35
N ALA A 18 31.56 3.87 15.44
CA ALA A 18 30.65 4.86 15.95
C ALA A 18 31.42 6.17 16.08
N VAL A 19 31.13 7.13 15.21
CA VAL A 19 31.62 8.49 15.36
C VAL A 19 31.17 8.95 16.76
N PRO A 20 32.06 9.41 17.63
CA PRO A 20 31.63 9.91 18.94
C PRO A 20 30.66 11.06 18.67
N ILE A 21 29.38 10.81 18.88
CA ILE A 21 28.33 11.80 18.71
C ILE A 21 28.58 12.83 19.81
N THR A 22 29.09 13.98 19.46
CA THR A 22 29.04 15.16 20.33
C THR A 22 27.56 15.38 20.62
N ALA A 23 27.15 15.01 21.84
CA ALA A 23 25.75 14.97 22.23
C ALA A 23 25.18 16.39 22.14
N THR A 24 24.39 16.63 21.08
CA THR A 24 23.56 17.85 21.06
C THR A 24 22.62 17.73 22.24
N PRO A 25 22.61 18.66 23.19
CA PRO A 25 21.81 18.53 24.39
C PRO A 25 20.32 18.49 24.02
N ALA A 26 19.56 17.61 24.68
CA ALA A 26 18.12 17.61 24.54
C ALA A 26 17.55 18.97 24.99
N ARG A 27 16.44 19.39 24.37
CA ARG A 27 15.66 20.53 24.88
C ARG A 27 15.21 20.23 26.31
N THR A 28 15.49 21.19 27.21
CA THR A 28 15.09 21.08 28.63
C THR A 28 13.76 21.75 28.91
N ALA A 29 13.29 22.65 28.05
CA ALA A 29 12.03 23.35 28.21
C ALA A 29 10.85 22.46 27.73
N TYR A 30 9.84 22.31 28.56
CA TYR A 30 8.60 21.62 28.27
C TYR A 30 7.48 22.59 27.87
N PRO A 31 6.48 22.21 27.05
CA PRO A 31 6.43 20.94 26.31
C PRO A 31 7.45 20.91 25.16
N ARG A 32 7.89 19.71 24.76
CA ARG A 32 8.97 19.53 23.78
C ARG A 32 8.77 18.41 22.77
N LEU A 33 7.74 17.54 22.95
CA LEU A 33 7.53 16.38 22.08
C LEU A 33 6.86 16.76 20.75
N PHE A 34 5.62 17.22 20.79
CA PHE A 34 4.83 17.49 19.60
C PHE A 34 4.60 18.98 19.33
N TYR A 35 4.77 19.80 20.35
CA TYR A 35 4.64 21.26 20.26
C TYR A 35 5.48 21.95 21.34
N ASN A 36 5.68 23.22 21.19
CA ASN A 36 6.40 24.11 22.12
C ASN A 36 5.75 25.50 22.11
N ALA A 37 6.31 26.44 22.86
CA ALA A 37 5.77 27.80 22.95
C ALA A 37 5.63 28.47 21.56
N SER A 38 6.58 28.26 20.64
CA SER A 38 6.51 28.81 19.29
C SER A 38 5.35 28.20 18.49
N THR A 39 5.14 26.88 18.59
CA THR A 39 4.03 26.19 17.93
C THR A 39 2.68 26.68 18.44
N ILE A 40 2.56 26.90 19.76
CA ILE A 40 1.35 27.46 20.38
C ILE A 40 1.04 28.85 19.82
N GLU A 41 2.05 29.70 19.68
CA GLU A 41 1.85 31.05 19.10
C GLU A 41 1.46 30.99 17.60
N GLN A 42 1.97 30.01 16.86
CA GLN A 42 1.55 29.78 15.48
C GLN A 42 0.08 29.35 15.41
N LEU A 43 -0.35 28.39 16.23
CA LEU A 43 -1.75 27.97 16.29
C LEU A 43 -2.69 29.11 16.67
N LYS A 44 -2.32 29.95 17.61
CA LYS A 44 -3.11 31.16 17.95
C LYS A 44 -3.25 32.12 16.77
N LYS A 45 -2.25 32.19 15.87
CA LYS A 45 -2.38 32.99 14.64
C LYS A 45 -3.37 32.34 13.67
N GLU A 46 -3.31 31.02 13.50
CA GLU A 46 -4.28 30.28 12.64
C GLU A 46 -5.70 30.38 13.19
N PHE A 47 -5.92 30.31 14.51
CA PHE A 47 -7.24 30.52 15.12
C PHE A 47 -7.81 31.93 14.86
N ARG A 48 -6.95 32.96 14.81
CA ARG A 48 -7.40 34.31 14.41
C ARG A 48 -7.79 34.38 12.94
N ARG A 49 -7.15 33.54 12.10
CA ARG A 49 -7.44 33.45 10.67
C ARG A 49 -8.67 32.61 10.38
N ASP A 50 -8.81 31.49 11.08
CA ASP A 50 -9.94 30.57 11.00
C ASP A 50 -10.40 30.15 12.40
N PRO A 51 -11.38 30.85 12.99
CA PRO A 51 -11.90 30.53 14.32
C PRO A 51 -12.57 29.17 14.42
N ALA A 52 -12.98 28.56 13.30
CA ALA A 52 -13.63 27.25 13.32
C ALA A 52 -12.69 26.14 13.83
N ILE A 53 -11.38 26.27 13.61
CA ILE A 53 -10.37 25.34 14.12
C ILE A 53 -10.38 25.35 15.66
N GLU A 54 -10.38 26.55 16.29
CA GLU A 54 -10.43 26.65 17.75
C GLU A 54 -11.72 26.09 18.32
N VAL A 55 -12.85 26.37 17.69
CA VAL A 55 -14.16 25.84 18.11
C VAL A 55 -14.17 24.32 18.06
N ALA A 56 -13.66 23.71 16.98
CA ALA A 56 -13.60 22.27 16.85
C ALA A 56 -12.72 21.61 17.93
N LEU A 57 -11.53 22.17 18.20
CA LEU A 57 -10.65 21.68 19.26
C LEU A 57 -11.27 21.81 20.66
N ARG A 58 -11.93 22.93 20.96
CA ARG A 58 -12.61 23.12 22.25
C ARG A 58 -13.78 22.16 22.41
N THR A 59 -14.57 21.93 21.36
CA THR A 59 -15.67 20.95 21.38
C THR A 59 -15.14 19.54 21.69
N HIS A 60 -14.04 19.15 21.06
CA HIS A 60 -13.37 17.89 21.38
C HIS A 60 -12.86 17.85 22.83
N GLY A 61 -12.21 18.92 23.29
CA GLY A 61 -11.73 19.05 24.67
C GLY A 61 -12.84 18.97 25.71
N ASP A 62 -13.98 19.62 25.46
CA ASP A 62 -15.14 19.57 26.38
C ASP A 62 -15.71 18.14 26.48
N ALA A 63 -15.72 17.38 25.38
CA ALA A 63 -16.08 15.96 25.40
C ALA A 63 -15.09 15.15 26.26
N LEU A 64 -13.80 15.43 26.16
CA LEU A 64 -12.78 14.77 27.00
C LEU A 64 -12.89 15.14 28.49
N LEU A 65 -13.27 16.41 28.82
CA LEU A 65 -13.54 16.81 30.20
C LEU A 65 -14.70 16.02 30.81
N ALA A 66 -15.74 15.75 30.02
CA ALA A 66 -16.93 15.01 30.45
C ALA A 66 -16.68 13.49 30.53
N ALA A 67 -15.64 12.97 29.87
CA ALA A 67 -15.39 11.55 29.79
C ALA A 67 -15.08 10.92 31.16
N VAL A 68 -15.68 9.76 31.43
CA VAL A 68 -15.44 8.96 32.63
C VAL A 68 -14.25 8.06 32.39
N PHE A 69 -13.36 7.92 33.38
CA PHE A 69 -12.23 7.00 33.28
C PHE A 69 -12.70 5.54 33.29
N VAL A 70 -12.14 4.77 32.39
CA VAL A 70 -12.51 3.35 32.24
C VAL A 70 -11.80 2.53 33.33
N PRO A 71 -12.50 1.70 34.10
CA PRO A 71 -11.85 0.82 35.11
C PRO A 71 -11.05 -0.28 34.40
N GLU A 72 -10.01 -0.76 35.10
CA GLU A 72 -9.22 -1.89 34.57
C GLU A 72 -10.10 -3.13 34.44
N SER A 73 -10.11 -3.74 33.26
CA SER A 73 -10.82 -4.98 33.00
C SER A 73 -9.97 -6.17 33.46
N VAL A 74 -10.57 -7.04 34.28
CA VAL A 74 -9.96 -8.28 34.74
C VAL A 74 -10.47 -9.52 33.99
N ALA A 75 -11.48 -9.34 33.13
CA ALA A 75 -12.07 -10.36 32.28
C ALA A 75 -11.87 -10.06 30.83
N GLU A 76 -11.65 -11.08 30.00
CA GLU A 76 -11.74 -10.95 28.55
C GLU A 76 -13.20 -10.92 28.11
N VAL A 77 -13.57 -9.89 27.34
CA VAL A 77 -14.87 -9.85 26.67
C VAL A 77 -14.65 -10.42 25.27
N GLY A 78 -15.47 -11.39 24.89
CA GLY A 78 -15.33 -12.13 23.63
C GLY A 78 -15.14 -11.25 22.40
N GLY A 79 -14.31 -11.70 21.47
CA GLY A 79 -14.07 -11.03 20.18
C GLY A 79 -12.63 -10.58 19.92
N GLY A 80 -11.73 -10.77 20.84
CA GLY A 80 -10.30 -10.47 20.66
C GLY A 80 -9.65 -9.99 21.94
N GLN A 81 -8.45 -10.43 22.17
CA GLN A 81 -7.67 -10.18 23.39
C GLN A 81 -7.37 -8.69 23.66
N GLN A 82 -7.64 -7.82 22.68
CA GLN A 82 -7.33 -6.39 22.70
C GLN A 82 -8.55 -5.53 23.05
N ALA A 83 -9.77 -6.03 22.88
CA ALA A 83 -11.00 -5.23 22.96
C ALA A 83 -11.15 -4.46 24.29
N ASN A 84 -10.76 -5.06 25.41
CA ASN A 84 -10.95 -4.47 26.74
C ASN A 84 -10.03 -3.27 27.03
N TYR A 85 -8.88 -3.19 26.36
CA TYR A 85 -7.87 -2.15 26.61
C TYR A 85 -7.82 -1.10 25.52
N ASN A 86 -8.48 -1.29 24.37
CA ASN A 86 -8.56 -0.29 23.32
C ASN A 86 -9.24 1.00 23.81
N VAL A 87 -10.34 0.90 24.53
CA VAL A 87 -11.08 2.08 25.00
C VAL A 87 -10.24 2.96 25.94
N PRO A 88 -9.69 2.44 27.06
CA PRO A 88 -8.86 3.27 27.94
C PRO A 88 -7.56 3.74 27.26
N ALA A 89 -6.94 2.93 26.39
CA ALA A 89 -5.75 3.32 25.64
C ALA A 89 -6.00 4.49 24.69
N ASN A 90 -7.10 4.43 23.94
CA ASN A 90 -7.51 5.54 23.07
C ASN A 90 -7.88 6.77 23.90
N GLN A 91 -8.62 6.60 25.00
CA GLN A 91 -9.01 7.71 25.87
C GLN A 91 -7.79 8.46 26.40
N ILE A 92 -6.77 7.76 26.92
CA ILE A 92 -5.57 8.44 27.45
C ILE A 92 -4.71 9.03 26.33
N ALA A 93 -4.67 8.42 25.14
CA ALA A 93 -3.99 8.98 23.98
C ALA A 93 -4.60 10.31 23.56
N ASP A 94 -5.94 10.36 23.44
CA ASP A 94 -6.68 11.58 23.11
C ASP A 94 -6.56 12.65 24.20
N MET A 95 -6.68 12.27 25.46
CA MET A 95 -6.51 13.20 26.60
C MET A 95 -5.10 13.78 26.66
N GLY A 96 -4.06 12.94 26.45
CA GLY A 96 -2.66 13.36 26.53
C GLY A 96 -2.34 14.49 25.57
N ILE A 97 -2.68 14.31 24.30
CA ILE A 97 -2.42 15.33 23.27
C ILE A 97 -3.45 16.46 23.31
N GLY A 98 -4.76 16.12 23.44
CA GLY A 98 -5.85 17.08 23.32
C GLY A 98 -5.96 18.04 24.51
N LEU A 99 -6.07 17.52 25.73
CA LEU A 99 -6.18 18.35 26.93
C LEU A 99 -4.86 19.09 27.21
N GLY A 100 -3.71 18.45 26.95
CA GLY A 100 -2.40 19.08 27.06
C GLY A 100 -2.24 20.29 26.14
N LEU A 101 -2.63 20.15 24.87
CA LEU A 101 -2.59 21.24 23.88
C LEU A 101 -3.55 22.38 24.28
N LEU A 102 -4.79 22.05 24.65
CA LEU A 102 -5.80 23.04 25.05
C LEU A 102 -5.40 23.80 26.32
N PHE A 103 -4.77 23.15 27.29
CA PHE A 103 -4.20 23.82 28.45
C PHE A 103 -3.20 24.92 28.04
N HIS A 104 -2.27 24.62 27.17
CA HIS A 104 -1.27 25.60 26.72
C HIS A 104 -1.84 26.70 25.80
N LEU A 105 -2.88 26.39 25.05
CA LEU A 105 -3.55 27.37 24.18
C LEU A 105 -4.38 28.37 24.97
N THR A 106 -5.09 27.90 26.01
CA THR A 106 -6.12 28.66 26.70
C THR A 106 -5.74 29.12 28.10
N GLY A 107 -4.84 28.41 28.77
CA GLY A 107 -4.57 28.59 30.21
C GLY A 107 -5.64 28.05 31.14
N ASP A 108 -6.68 27.39 30.62
CA ASP A 108 -7.78 26.85 31.40
C ASP A 108 -7.34 25.63 32.22
N GLN A 109 -7.37 25.79 33.53
CA GLN A 109 -6.91 24.77 34.48
C GLN A 109 -7.78 23.51 34.51
N ARG A 110 -9.00 23.55 34.00
CA ARG A 110 -9.86 22.34 33.92
C ARG A 110 -9.23 21.27 33.05
N TYR A 111 -8.57 21.66 31.93
CA TYR A 111 -7.87 20.74 31.05
C TYR A 111 -6.66 20.09 31.74
N SER A 112 -5.82 20.86 32.41
CA SER A 112 -4.65 20.33 33.11
C SER A 112 -5.04 19.44 34.29
N GLU A 113 -6.07 19.81 35.06
CA GLU A 113 -6.51 19.00 36.19
C GLU A 113 -7.15 17.67 35.74
N LYS A 114 -8.01 17.68 34.71
CA LYS A 114 -8.57 16.44 34.15
C LYS A 114 -7.49 15.51 33.60
N LEU A 115 -6.53 16.07 32.89
CA LEU A 115 -5.39 15.28 32.35
C LEU A 115 -4.53 14.71 33.48
N ARG A 116 -4.22 15.53 34.52
CA ARG A 116 -3.49 15.06 35.70
C ARG A 116 -4.19 13.88 36.36
N GLN A 117 -5.53 13.99 36.58
CA GLN A 117 -6.35 12.92 37.15
C GLN A 117 -6.30 11.65 36.30
N ALA A 118 -6.36 11.77 34.95
CA ALA A 118 -6.26 10.63 34.05
C ALA A 118 -4.90 9.93 34.15
N LEU A 119 -3.80 10.70 34.13
CA LEU A 119 -2.46 10.14 34.27
C LEU A 119 -2.29 9.40 35.60
N LEU A 120 -2.76 9.95 36.71
CA LEU A 120 -2.69 9.30 38.01
C LEU A 120 -3.63 8.08 38.09
N TYR A 121 -4.82 8.15 37.48
CA TYR A 121 -5.80 7.06 37.51
C TYR A 121 -5.25 5.79 36.82
N TYR A 122 -4.72 5.91 35.61
CA TYR A 122 -4.25 4.78 34.84
C TYR A 122 -2.89 4.23 35.30
N THR A 123 -2.10 4.95 36.13
CA THR A 123 -0.94 4.36 36.83
C THR A 123 -1.35 3.33 37.86
N GLY A 124 -2.62 3.38 38.32
CA GLY A 124 -3.20 2.40 39.27
C GLY A 124 -3.52 1.05 38.60
N TYR A 125 -3.48 0.93 37.28
CA TYR A 125 -3.66 -0.33 36.58
C TYR A 125 -2.52 -1.31 36.93
N VAL A 126 -2.84 -2.60 36.93
CA VAL A 126 -1.84 -3.67 37.07
C VAL A 126 -1.00 -3.78 35.80
N ARG A 127 -1.62 -3.55 34.63
CA ARG A 127 -0.96 -3.64 33.31
C ARG A 127 -1.65 -2.74 32.28
N TRP A 128 -0.92 -2.39 31.23
CA TRP A 128 -1.47 -1.70 30.06
C TRP A 128 -1.64 -2.65 28.86
N ALA A 129 -2.06 -3.86 29.13
CA ALA A 129 -2.29 -4.91 28.17
C ALA A 129 -3.37 -5.87 28.66
N GLY A 130 -4.07 -6.55 27.74
CA GLY A 130 -5.13 -7.49 28.09
C GLY A 130 -4.66 -8.62 29.00
N PRO A 131 -5.49 -9.07 29.94
CA PRO A 131 -5.11 -10.08 30.93
C PRO A 131 -4.74 -11.44 30.34
N GLY A 132 -5.32 -11.84 29.22
CA GLY A 132 -5.04 -13.12 28.56
C GLY A 132 -3.69 -13.23 27.88
N LEU A 133 -2.98 -12.11 27.69
CA LEU A 133 -1.64 -12.14 27.09
C LEU A 133 -0.62 -12.87 27.96
N LYS A 134 -0.80 -12.89 29.26
CA LYS A 134 0.04 -13.65 30.23
C LYS A 134 -0.02 -15.16 30.01
N ASP A 135 -1.12 -15.66 29.45
CA ASP A 135 -1.38 -17.09 29.25
C ASP A 135 -0.81 -17.60 27.93
N ARG A 136 -0.22 -16.72 27.12
CA ARG A 136 0.54 -17.08 25.92
C ARG A 136 1.88 -17.72 26.27
N ILE A 137 2.43 -18.47 25.31
CA ILE A 137 3.73 -19.13 25.45
C ILE A 137 4.67 -18.65 24.33
N PRO A 138 5.70 -17.86 24.63
CA PRO A 138 5.99 -17.25 25.95
C PRO A 138 4.93 -16.21 26.35
N PRO A 139 4.80 -15.86 27.64
CA PRO A 139 3.90 -14.81 28.10
C PRO A 139 4.24 -13.46 27.46
N TRP A 140 3.21 -12.70 27.06
CA TRP A 140 3.37 -11.35 26.55
C TRP A 140 3.09 -10.33 27.64
N HIS A 141 3.88 -9.25 27.66
CA HIS A 141 3.75 -8.16 28.65
C HIS A 141 3.29 -6.86 28.03
N SER A 142 3.36 -6.75 26.71
CA SER A 142 3.02 -5.56 25.94
C SER A 142 2.38 -5.89 24.58
N VAL A 143 1.63 -4.94 24.05
CA VAL A 143 0.89 -5.04 22.79
C VAL A 143 0.55 -3.62 22.27
N LEU A 144 -0.24 -3.49 21.22
CA LEU A 144 -0.63 -2.23 20.60
C LEU A 144 -1.22 -1.21 21.58
N GLU A 145 -2.08 -1.66 22.51
CA GLU A 145 -2.66 -0.80 23.54
C GLU A 145 -1.59 -0.24 24.49
N THR A 146 -0.58 -1.03 24.83
CA THR A 146 0.55 -0.56 25.65
C THR A 146 1.26 0.62 24.98
N SER A 147 1.44 0.56 23.66
CA SER A 147 2.01 1.66 22.87
C SER A 147 1.15 2.92 22.95
N ARG A 148 -0.17 2.79 22.80
CA ARG A 148 -1.10 3.94 22.89
C ARG A 148 -1.11 4.56 24.28
N PHE A 149 -1.07 3.77 25.34
CA PHE A 149 -0.85 4.28 26.71
C PHE A 149 0.46 5.08 26.77
N CYS A 150 1.56 4.53 26.25
CA CYS A 150 2.85 5.22 26.23
C CYS A 150 2.76 6.57 25.51
N PHE A 151 2.09 6.64 24.35
CA PHE A 151 1.89 7.90 23.61
C PHE A 151 1.11 8.91 24.45
N GLY A 152 -0.05 8.53 25.00
CA GLY A 152 -0.88 9.42 25.79
C GLY A 152 -0.20 9.93 27.04
N TYR A 153 0.50 9.05 27.75
CA TYR A 153 1.27 9.40 28.94
C TYR A 153 2.42 10.34 28.59
N ALA A 154 3.18 10.04 27.54
CA ALA A 154 4.30 10.86 27.14
C ALA A 154 3.84 12.28 26.75
N ALA A 155 2.81 12.40 25.92
CA ALA A 155 2.24 13.68 25.53
C ALA A 155 1.66 14.46 26.72
N GLY A 156 0.91 13.78 27.60
CA GLY A 156 0.32 14.39 28.78
C GLY A 156 1.35 14.81 29.84
N TYR A 157 2.35 13.98 30.09
CA TYR A 157 3.45 14.29 30.99
C TYR A 157 4.27 15.48 30.48
N ASP A 158 4.60 15.48 29.20
CA ASP A 158 5.30 16.57 28.53
C ASP A 158 4.55 17.91 28.67
N ALA A 159 3.24 17.86 28.45
CA ALA A 159 2.38 19.02 28.58
C ALA A 159 2.29 19.59 30.01
N LEU A 160 2.22 18.70 31.01
CA LEU A 160 1.98 19.08 32.39
C LEU A 160 3.25 19.19 33.25
N HIS A 161 4.43 18.87 32.73
CA HIS A 161 5.67 18.77 33.50
C HIS A 161 5.91 19.98 34.42
N GLY A 162 5.68 21.19 33.94
CA GLY A 162 5.89 22.42 34.69
C GLY A 162 4.85 22.72 35.80
N VAL A 163 3.73 22.01 35.83
CA VAL A 163 2.63 22.24 36.79
C VAL A 163 2.36 21.03 37.71
N LEU A 164 2.94 19.86 37.41
CA LEU A 164 2.84 18.66 38.27
C LEU A 164 3.66 18.83 39.54
N SER A 165 3.13 18.34 40.68
CA SER A 165 3.89 18.19 41.91
C SER A 165 5.03 17.15 41.72
N GLU A 166 6.06 17.22 42.54
CA GLU A 166 7.15 16.23 42.51
C GLU A 166 6.64 14.80 42.79
N ILE A 167 5.64 14.65 43.64
CA ILE A 167 5.02 13.35 43.96
C ILE A 167 4.29 12.84 42.70
N ASP A 168 3.47 13.66 42.07
CA ASP A 168 2.75 13.27 40.86
C ASP A 168 3.71 12.89 39.73
N ARG A 169 4.77 13.68 39.51
CA ARG A 169 5.81 13.37 38.50
C ARG A 169 6.43 12.01 38.73
N ARG A 170 6.88 11.72 39.98
CA ARG A 170 7.46 10.42 40.33
C ARG A 170 6.48 9.26 40.09
N THR A 171 5.22 9.44 40.49
CA THR A 171 4.16 8.43 40.31
C THR A 171 3.91 8.15 38.82
N ILE A 172 3.82 9.19 38.01
CA ILE A 172 3.59 9.07 36.57
C ILE A 172 4.80 8.42 35.88
N VAL A 173 6.02 8.88 36.18
CA VAL A 173 7.27 8.31 35.65
C VAL A 173 7.40 6.82 36.00
N ASP A 174 7.12 6.44 37.25
CA ASP A 174 7.10 5.01 37.67
C ASP A 174 6.08 4.21 36.83
N GLY A 175 4.87 4.74 36.63
CA GLY A 175 3.86 4.12 35.80
C GLY A 175 4.30 3.93 34.36
N MET A 176 4.86 4.97 33.74
CA MET A 176 5.38 4.91 32.38
C MET A 176 6.50 3.89 32.19
N VAL A 177 7.40 3.79 33.17
CA VAL A 177 8.47 2.78 33.15
C VAL A 177 7.92 1.37 33.35
N ARG A 178 7.15 1.17 34.39
CA ARG A 178 6.71 -0.16 34.84
C ARG A 178 5.62 -0.78 33.96
N LEU A 179 4.68 0.03 33.48
CA LEU A 179 3.50 -0.46 32.73
C LEU A 179 3.66 -0.32 31.22
N GLY A 180 4.54 0.57 30.75
CA GLY A 180 4.68 0.90 29.34
C GLY A 180 6.07 0.59 28.75
N GLY A 181 7.04 1.45 29.00
CA GLY A 181 8.34 1.40 28.33
C GLY A 181 9.10 0.11 28.55
N MET A 182 9.22 -0.35 29.82
CA MET A 182 9.97 -1.58 30.13
C MET A 182 9.33 -2.84 29.54
N PRO A 183 8.01 -3.08 29.68
CA PRO A 183 7.36 -4.23 29.04
C PRO A 183 7.57 -4.28 27.53
N ILE A 184 7.47 -3.14 26.83
CA ILE A 184 7.71 -3.11 25.37
C ILE A 184 9.18 -3.41 25.08
N LEU A 185 10.13 -2.79 25.78
CA LEU A 185 11.55 -3.02 25.54
C LEU A 185 11.95 -4.47 25.79
N GLU A 186 11.42 -5.10 26.84
CA GLU A 186 11.69 -6.50 27.15
C GLU A 186 11.11 -7.44 26.08
N ASP A 187 9.87 -7.22 25.68
CA ASP A 187 9.21 -8.09 24.70
C ASP A 187 9.77 -7.92 23.27
N TRP A 188 10.20 -6.71 22.88
CA TRP A 188 10.45 -6.40 21.46
C TRP A 188 11.90 -6.05 21.13
N ILE A 189 12.72 -5.53 22.07
CA ILE A 189 14.03 -4.94 21.76
C ILE A 189 15.19 -5.56 22.52
N LEU A 190 15.10 -5.72 23.86
CA LEU A 190 16.26 -6.04 24.67
C LEU A 190 16.81 -7.45 24.41
N PRO A 191 18.12 -7.60 24.11
CA PRO A 191 18.71 -8.92 23.90
C PRO A 191 18.51 -9.84 25.11
N GLY A 192 18.21 -11.11 24.84
CA GLY A 192 17.99 -12.15 25.86
C GLY A 192 16.63 -12.14 26.55
N LYS A 193 15.81 -11.10 26.33
CA LYS A 193 14.43 -11.01 26.81
C LYS A 193 13.41 -10.98 25.68
N ARG A 194 13.80 -10.45 24.54
CA ARG A 194 12.97 -10.30 23.33
C ARG A 194 12.27 -11.60 22.96
N ILE A 195 10.95 -11.62 23.06
CA ILE A 195 10.07 -12.75 22.71
C ILE A 195 9.45 -12.61 21.34
N HIS A 196 9.41 -11.41 20.79
CA HIS A 196 8.86 -11.13 19.48
C HIS A 196 9.97 -10.93 18.43
N SER A 197 9.77 -11.51 17.27
CA SER A 197 10.59 -11.27 16.10
C SER A 197 9.73 -10.78 14.96
N LEU A 198 10.34 -10.15 13.97
CA LEU A 198 9.65 -9.69 12.76
C LEU A 198 9.01 -10.84 11.97
N ASP A 199 9.50 -12.08 12.15
CA ASP A 199 8.95 -13.27 11.51
C ASP A 199 7.60 -13.71 12.04
N THR A 200 7.35 -13.47 13.32
CA THR A 200 6.21 -14.04 14.03
C THR A 200 5.09 -13.04 14.30
N MET A 201 5.41 -11.74 14.31
CA MET A 201 4.48 -10.71 14.75
C MET A 201 3.86 -9.90 13.62
N GLY A 202 4.33 -10.10 12.41
CA GLY A 202 3.98 -9.16 11.35
C GLY A 202 4.69 -7.81 11.53
N HIS A 203 4.69 -7.00 10.48
CA HIS A 203 5.58 -5.85 10.41
C HIS A 203 5.02 -4.62 11.12
N ASN A 204 3.71 -4.35 11.01
CA ASN A 204 3.11 -3.15 11.58
C ASN A 204 3.13 -3.15 13.12
N TRP A 205 2.81 -4.26 13.79
CA TRP A 205 2.81 -4.35 15.25
C TRP A 205 4.15 -4.00 15.87
N TRP A 206 5.24 -4.45 15.22
CA TRP A 206 6.57 -4.16 15.72
C TRP A 206 6.85 -2.66 15.69
N GLY A 207 6.58 -2.00 14.54
CA GLY A 207 6.72 -0.55 14.39
C GLY A 207 5.90 0.23 15.42
N VAL A 208 4.62 -0.13 15.57
CA VAL A 208 3.70 0.52 16.52
C VAL A 208 4.17 0.39 17.97
N CYS A 209 4.47 -0.82 18.44
CA CYS A 209 4.86 -1.03 19.84
C CYS A 209 6.17 -0.31 20.16
N VAL A 210 7.17 -0.43 19.30
CA VAL A 210 8.49 0.16 19.53
C VAL A 210 8.45 1.69 19.47
N ALA A 211 7.61 2.27 18.60
CA ALA A 211 7.41 3.73 18.53
C ALA A 211 6.85 4.30 19.83
N GLY A 212 5.86 3.64 20.42
CA GLY A 212 5.30 4.07 21.73
C GLY A 212 6.34 4.09 22.83
N ALA A 213 7.18 3.04 22.93
CA ALA A 213 8.30 3.04 23.87
C ALA A 213 9.31 4.17 23.58
N GLY A 214 9.54 4.50 22.30
CA GLY A 214 10.42 5.59 21.90
C GLY A 214 9.91 6.96 22.33
N ILE A 215 8.63 7.24 22.12
CA ILE A 215 7.99 8.49 22.56
C ILE A 215 8.01 8.60 24.09
N CYS A 216 7.72 7.48 24.77
CA CYS A 216 7.84 7.38 26.22
C CYS A 216 9.27 7.68 26.69
N ALA A 217 10.29 7.09 26.09
CA ALA A 217 11.69 7.33 26.45
C ALA A 217 12.12 8.78 26.22
N LEU A 218 11.63 9.45 25.14
CA LEU A 218 11.88 10.86 24.89
C LEU A 218 11.32 11.78 25.98
N SER A 219 10.13 11.48 26.50
CA SER A 219 9.52 12.24 27.59
C SER A 219 10.28 12.06 28.92
N LEU A 220 10.88 10.87 29.13
CA LEU A 220 11.61 10.49 30.32
C LEU A 220 13.06 10.96 30.38
N LEU A 221 13.57 11.65 29.33
CA LEU A 221 14.92 12.20 29.33
C LEU A 221 15.09 13.25 30.43
N GLY A 222 16.07 13.02 31.31
CA GLY A 222 16.32 13.83 32.49
C GLY A 222 15.58 13.34 33.75
N GLU A 223 14.56 12.50 33.63
CA GLU A 223 13.75 11.96 34.72
C GLU A 223 14.12 10.50 35.05
N TYR A 224 14.45 9.72 34.05
CA TYR A 224 14.80 8.30 34.18
C TYR A 224 16.21 8.02 33.64
N PRO A 225 17.13 7.47 34.47
CA PRO A 225 18.53 7.36 34.11
C PRO A 225 18.83 6.51 32.86
N ARG A 226 17.95 5.55 32.52
CA ARG A 226 18.14 4.66 31.38
C ARG A 226 17.45 5.14 30.09
N ALA A 227 16.78 6.29 30.11
CA ALA A 227 16.01 6.79 28.96
C ALA A 227 16.87 6.93 27.70
N GLN A 228 18.09 7.44 27.80
CA GLN A 228 19.00 7.55 26.66
C GLN A 228 19.40 6.18 26.10
N GLN A 229 19.70 5.21 26.95
CA GLN A 229 20.01 3.84 26.53
C GLN A 229 18.84 3.18 25.80
N TRP A 230 17.61 3.46 26.24
CA TRP A 230 16.40 3.00 25.56
C TRP A 230 16.27 3.58 24.17
N LEU A 231 16.49 4.88 24.02
CA LEU A 231 16.43 5.57 22.72
C LEU A 231 17.45 5.02 21.72
N ASP A 232 18.67 4.76 22.15
CA ASP A 232 19.72 4.21 21.30
C ASP A 232 19.35 2.79 20.83
N ALA A 233 18.78 1.96 21.71
CA ALA A 233 18.32 0.62 21.36
C ALA A 233 17.09 0.66 20.42
N ILE A 234 16.18 1.60 20.60
CA ILE A 234 14.98 1.78 19.77
C ILE A 234 15.36 2.25 18.37
N ASP A 235 16.26 3.25 18.25
CA ASP A 235 16.71 3.73 16.93
C ASP A 235 17.41 2.61 16.14
N ALA A 236 18.26 1.80 16.79
CA ALA A 236 18.86 0.61 16.19
C ALA A 236 17.81 -0.43 15.80
N GLY A 237 16.77 -0.62 16.62
CA GLY A 237 15.66 -1.51 16.33
C GLY A 237 14.86 -1.08 15.11
N PHE A 238 14.63 0.20 14.88
CA PHE A 238 13.99 0.69 13.66
C PHE A 238 14.81 0.44 12.42
N VAL A 239 16.14 0.58 12.50
CA VAL A 239 17.02 0.19 11.39
C VAL A 239 16.85 -1.29 11.07
N GLU A 240 16.77 -2.16 12.08
CA GLU A 240 16.47 -3.58 11.90
C GLU A 240 15.11 -3.78 11.21
N TRP A 241 14.06 -3.13 11.69
CA TRP A 241 12.69 -3.29 11.17
C TRP A 241 12.56 -2.93 9.69
N PHE A 242 13.11 -1.79 9.26
CA PHE A 242 13.05 -1.38 7.87
C PHE A 242 13.83 -2.29 6.92
N ASN A 243 14.90 -2.91 7.39
CA ASN A 243 15.82 -3.69 6.56
C ASN A 243 15.71 -5.22 6.77
N TYR A 244 14.79 -5.68 7.62
CA TYR A 244 14.71 -7.09 7.98
C TYR A 244 14.27 -7.95 6.80
N ARG A 245 15.06 -9.01 6.52
CA ARG A 245 14.85 -9.92 5.40
C ARG A 245 14.45 -11.35 5.81
N GLY A 246 14.12 -11.57 7.07
CA GLY A 246 13.94 -12.92 7.60
C GLY A 246 15.29 -13.62 7.84
N ASN A 247 15.22 -14.88 8.16
CA ASN A 247 16.43 -15.71 8.27
C ASN A 247 16.82 -16.28 6.88
N VAL A 248 18.03 -16.86 6.80
CA VAL A 248 18.59 -17.41 5.55
C VAL A 248 17.69 -18.47 4.90
N LEU A 249 16.92 -19.22 5.69
CA LEU A 249 16.04 -20.28 5.19
C LEU A 249 14.71 -19.75 4.65
N GLN A 250 14.28 -18.57 5.09
CA GLN A 250 13.02 -17.98 4.67
C GLN A 250 13.12 -17.29 3.31
N ASN A 251 14.31 -16.82 2.95
CA ASN A 251 14.57 -16.06 1.72
C ASN A 251 13.54 -14.94 1.48
N ARG A 252 13.23 -14.18 2.54
CA ARG A 252 12.23 -13.13 2.51
C ARG A 252 12.73 -11.87 1.85
N MET A 253 11.80 -11.13 1.25
CA MET A 253 12.03 -9.73 0.89
C MET A 253 12.18 -8.87 2.17
N PRO A 254 12.82 -7.69 2.10
CA PRO A 254 12.87 -6.75 3.24
C PRO A 254 11.46 -6.38 3.68
N THR A 255 11.28 -5.93 4.92
CA THR A 255 9.99 -5.44 5.44
C THR A 255 9.38 -4.34 4.56
N PHE A 256 10.24 -3.49 4.02
CA PHE A 256 9.86 -2.42 3.09
C PHE A 256 10.59 -2.57 1.76
N GLU A 257 9.86 -2.38 0.68
CA GLU A 257 10.43 -2.20 -0.65
C GLU A 257 11.26 -0.90 -0.68
N ARG A 258 12.33 -0.84 -1.49
CA ARG A 258 13.20 0.34 -1.59
C ARG A 258 12.45 1.60 -2.02
N SER A 259 11.38 1.43 -2.81
CA SER A 259 10.53 2.52 -3.28
C SER A 259 9.44 2.96 -2.29
N GLY A 260 9.41 2.38 -1.09
CA GLY A 260 8.63 2.90 0.02
C GLY A 260 7.66 1.94 0.72
N PRO A 261 6.80 1.18 0.02
CA PRO A 261 5.71 0.42 0.67
C PRO A 261 6.20 -0.78 1.48
N SER A 262 5.40 -1.18 2.46
CA SER A 262 5.48 -2.50 3.09
C SER A 262 4.63 -3.51 2.33
N TYR A 263 4.90 -4.81 2.52
CA TYR A 263 4.18 -5.88 1.81
C TYR A 263 2.79 -6.21 2.37
N GLU A 264 2.27 -5.42 3.29
CA GLU A 264 0.99 -5.69 3.91
C GLU A 264 -0.17 -5.12 3.06
N SER A 265 -0.37 -3.81 3.10
CA SER A 265 -1.37 -3.07 2.30
C SER A 265 -1.12 -1.57 2.41
N VAL A 266 -1.95 -0.74 1.76
CA VAL A 266 -1.87 0.73 1.88
C VAL A 266 -2.14 1.16 3.31
N GLY A 267 -3.27 0.71 3.88
CA GLY A 267 -3.67 1.02 5.25
C GLY A 267 -2.63 0.57 6.28
N TYR A 268 -2.09 -0.65 6.15
CA TYR A 268 -1.09 -1.18 7.10
C TYR A 268 0.30 -0.60 6.91
N THR A 269 0.70 -0.23 5.69
CA THR A 269 1.90 0.58 5.47
C THR A 269 1.77 1.90 6.23
N SER A 270 0.62 2.58 6.10
CA SER A 270 0.33 3.80 6.84
C SER A 270 0.37 3.58 8.34
N TYR A 271 -0.32 2.57 8.85
CA TYR A 271 -0.45 2.31 10.29
C TYR A 271 0.91 2.13 10.98
N GLY A 272 1.77 1.27 10.44
CA GLY A 272 3.09 1.03 11.03
C GLY A 272 4.03 2.25 10.92
N VAL A 273 4.04 2.91 9.76
CA VAL A 273 4.91 4.07 9.50
C VAL A 273 4.43 5.31 10.25
N ASN A 274 3.12 5.52 10.42
CA ASN A 274 2.55 6.64 11.17
C ASN A 274 3.13 6.71 12.58
N GLU A 275 3.10 5.60 13.31
CA GLU A 275 3.61 5.55 14.69
C GLU A 275 5.13 5.78 14.75
N TYR A 276 5.89 5.21 13.81
CA TYR A 276 7.31 5.51 13.69
C TYR A 276 7.58 7.01 13.42
N LEU A 277 6.81 7.64 12.54
CA LEU A 277 6.97 9.05 12.21
C LEU A 277 6.60 9.98 13.37
N ARG A 278 5.62 9.61 14.20
CA ARG A 278 5.33 10.31 15.47
C ARG A 278 6.55 10.28 16.39
N PHE A 279 7.19 9.12 16.55
CA PHE A 279 8.44 9.00 17.30
C PHE A 279 9.54 9.87 16.69
N ARG A 280 9.72 9.81 15.36
CA ARG A 280 10.74 10.59 14.63
C ARG A 280 10.52 12.10 14.77
N LEU A 281 9.28 12.57 14.68
CA LEU A 281 8.94 13.99 14.88
C LEU A 281 9.26 14.42 16.31
N ALA A 282 8.86 13.65 17.31
CA ALA A 282 9.18 13.92 18.70
C ALA A 282 10.70 13.93 18.94
N TRP A 283 11.45 13.01 18.33
CA TRP A 283 12.91 12.99 18.37
C TRP A 283 13.51 14.29 17.81
N GLN A 284 13.08 14.74 16.64
CA GLN A 284 13.57 15.97 16.01
C GLN A 284 13.29 17.21 16.88
N ASN A 285 12.13 17.23 17.52
CA ASN A 285 11.75 18.32 18.42
C ASN A 285 12.58 18.33 19.71
N VAL A 286 12.86 17.16 20.28
CA VAL A 286 13.68 17.04 21.50
C VAL A 286 15.17 17.27 21.23
N PHE A 287 15.67 16.83 20.08
CA PHE A 287 17.08 16.93 19.70
C PHE A 287 17.26 17.78 18.43
N PRO A 288 17.14 19.11 18.50
CA PRO A 288 17.38 19.97 17.35
C PRO A 288 18.79 19.78 16.80
N GLY A 289 18.90 19.36 15.54
CA GLY A 289 20.19 19.12 14.89
C GLY A 289 20.75 17.69 15.03
N ARG A 290 20.14 16.81 15.84
CA ARG A 290 20.43 15.37 15.85
C ARG A 290 19.34 14.62 15.11
N ARG A 291 19.67 14.06 13.95
CA ARG A 291 18.73 13.23 13.19
C ARG A 291 18.72 11.80 13.76
N SER A 292 17.54 11.16 13.78
CA SER A 292 17.43 9.72 13.93
C SER A 292 17.97 9.02 12.67
N SER A 293 18.21 7.72 12.73
CA SER A 293 18.67 6.94 11.57
C SER A 293 17.76 7.14 10.37
N HIS A 294 18.35 7.23 9.18
CA HIS A 294 17.60 7.37 7.94
C HIS A 294 17.51 6.02 7.23
N MET A 295 16.32 5.65 6.80
CA MET A 295 16.06 4.46 6.01
C MET A 295 15.52 4.85 4.65
N GLN A 296 16.15 4.32 3.59
CA GLN A 296 15.84 4.66 2.20
C GLN A 296 14.34 4.53 1.84
N PRO A 297 13.58 3.51 2.29
CA PRO A 297 12.15 3.41 1.97
C PRO A 297 11.33 4.64 2.34
N LEU A 298 11.74 5.39 3.38
CA LEU A 298 11.03 6.61 3.81
C LEU A 298 10.93 7.67 2.71
N ASP A 299 11.89 7.72 1.79
CA ASP A 299 11.93 8.70 0.70
C ASP A 299 10.85 8.43 -0.36
N GLY A 300 10.36 7.18 -0.45
CA GLY A 300 9.39 6.75 -1.45
C GLY A 300 7.96 6.64 -0.95
N ILE A 301 7.71 6.68 0.37
CA ILE A 301 6.38 6.39 0.94
C ILE A 301 5.32 7.42 0.50
N ALA A 302 5.66 8.70 0.45
CA ALA A 302 4.72 9.73 -0.02
C ALA A 302 4.34 9.52 -1.49
N THR A 303 5.29 9.14 -2.33
CA THR A 303 5.07 8.78 -3.74
C THR A 303 4.19 7.55 -3.87
N TYR A 304 4.41 6.53 -3.03
CA TYR A 304 3.56 5.35 -2.99
C TYR A 304 2.11 5.71 -2.66
N PHE A 305 1.88 6.44 -1.58
CA PHE A 305 0.52 6.85 -1.21
C PHE A 305 -0.17 7.68 -2.28
N LEU A 306 0.56 8.58 -2.95
CA LEU A 306 0.01 9.35 -4.06
C LEU A 306 -0.44 8.45 -5.21
N HIS A 307 0.35 7.42 -5.57
CA HIS A 307 -0.04 6.51 -6.66
C HIS A 307 -1.20 5.58 -6.28
N MET A 308 -1.40 5.28 -4.98
CA MET A 308 -2.53 4.47 -4.50
C MET A 308 -3.82 5.30 -4.31
N LEU A 309 -3.74 6.61 -4.40
CA LEU A 309 -4.90 7.50 -4.30
C LEU A 309 -5.63 7.60 -5.65
N TYR A 310 -6.95 7.63 -5.62
CA TYR A 310 -7.80 7.99 -6.74
C TYR A 310 -8.60 9.25 -6.42
N PRO A 311 -8.37 10.38 -7.12
CA PRO A 311 -9.06 11.63 -6.84
C PRO A 311 -10.53 11.56 -7.28
N THR A 312 -11.42 12.18 -6.50
CA THR A 312 -12.84 12.32 -6.78
C THR A 312 -13.26 13.78 -6.61
N SER A 313 -14.47 14.12 -7.03
CA SER A 313 -14.99 15.48 -6.86
C SER A 313 -15.22 15.90 -5.40
N THR A 314 -15.28 14.94 -4.47
CA THR A 314 -15.57 15.18 -3.05
C THR A 314 -14.43 14.77 -2.12
N GLY A 315 -13.28 14.39 -2.65
CA GLY A 315 -12.14 13.92 -1.88
C GLY A 315 -11.31 12.91 -2.68
N HIS A 316 -11.06 11.75 -2.11
CA HIS A 316 -10.34 10.68 -2.78
C HIS A 316 -10.81 9.30 -2.32
N LEU A 317 -10.52 8.29 -3.12
CA LEU A 317 -10.58 6.86 -2.78
C LEU A 317 -9.16 6.30 -2.74
N CYS A 318 -9.00 5.15 -2.12
CA CYS A 318 -7.76 4.40 -2.04
C CYS A 318 -7.88 3.09 -2.84
N ILE A 319 -6.78 2.62 -3.42
CA ILE A 319 -6.73 1.24 -3.94
C ILE A 319 -6.77 0.28 -2.75
N ASP A 320 -7.73 -0.65 -2.78
CA ASP A 320 -8.14 -1.51 -1.67
C ASP A 320 -7.59 -2.94 -1.74
N PHE A 321 -6.43 -3.14 -2.35
CA PHE A 321 -5.80 -4.47 -2.35
C PHE A 321 -5.41 -4.94 -0.95
N ASN A 322 -5.54 -6.25 -0.69
CA ASN A 322 -5.35 -6.88 0.62
C ASN A 322 -6.37 -6.34 1.65
N ASP A 323 -5.95 -6.19 2.93
CA ASP A 323 -6.80 -5.64 3.99
C ASP A 323 -6.82 -4.09 4.01
N SER A 324 -6.82 -3.44 2.85
CA SER A 324 -7.10 -1.99 2.72
C SER A 324 -8.58 -1.75 2.43
N ALA A 325 -9.05 -0.53 2.69
CA ALA A 325 -10.39 -0.08 2.34
C ALA A 325 -10.35 1.02 1.28
N LEU A 326 -11.39 1.09 0.45
CA LEU A 326 -11.58 2.21 -0.49
C LEU A 326 -11.56 3.58 0.20
N THR A 327 -11.91 3.62 1.49
CA THR A 327 -11.99 4.84 2.30
C THR A 327 -10.75 5.09 3.16
N ASP A 328 -9.67 4.35 2.97
CA ASP A 328 -8.43 4.55 3.72
C ASP A 328 -7.88 5.96 3.49
N ASP A 329 -7.77 6.73 4.57
CA ASP A 329 -7.16 8.07 4.58
C ASP A 329 -5.79 8.01 5.25
N VAL A 330 -4.73 8.12 4.45
CA VAL A 330 -3.34 8.13 4.93
C VAL A 330 -2.76 9.54 5.06
N SER A 331 -3.61 10.56 5.01
CA SER A 331 -3.19 11.97 4.99
C SER A 331 -2.43 12.40 6.26
N GLU A 332 -2.74 11.84 7.43
CA GLU A 332 -1.95 12.10 8.65
C GLU A 332 -0.52 11.59 8.50
N THR A 333 -0.33 10.41 7.93
CA THR A 333 1.01 9.87 7.67
C THR A 333 1.79 10.72 6.67
N VAL A 334 1.11 11.23 5.63
CA VAL A 334 1.73 12.17 4.68
C VAL A 334 2.12 13.48 5.35
N LEU A 335 1.28 14.04 6.21
CA LEU A 335 1.63 15.24 7.01
C LEU A 335 2.82 14.99 7.95
N LEU A 336 2.88 13.81 8.57
CA LEU A 336 4.01 13.40 9.41
C LEU A 336 5.31 13.28 8.59
N LEU A 337 5.25 12.69 7.38
CA LEU A 337 6.40 12.65 6.47
C LEU A 337 6.91 14.06 6.18
N ILE A 338 6.00 14.98 5.86
CA ILE A 338 6.34 16.39 5.59
C ILE A 338 6.95 17.05 6.83
N ALA A 339 6.33 16.90 8.00
CA ALA A 339 6.82 17.46 9.26
C ALA A 339 8.21 16.89 9.64
N CYS A 340 8.50 15.65 9.26
CA CYS A 340 9.81 15.03 9.43
C CYS A 340 10.83 15.40 8.36
N GLY A 341 10.49 16.26 7.38
CA GLY A 341 11.36 16.62 6.26
C GLY A 341 11.56 15.51 5.22
N LEU A 342 10.65 14.56 5.17
CA LEU A 342 10.61 13.40 4.25
C LEU A 342 9.49 13.52 3.20
N GLY A 343 8.64 14.54 3.32
CA GLY A 343 7.59 14.81 2.35
C GLY A 343 8.19 15.34 1.05
N SER A 344 8.18 14.51 0.02
CA SER A 344 8.49 14.91 -1.34
C SER A 344 7.40 15.87 -1.89
N PRO A 345 7.59 16.49 -3.07
CA PRO A 345 6.49 17.18 -3.77
C PRO A 345 5.23 16.33 -3.93
N ASP A 346 5.37 15.01 -4.00
CA ASP A 346 4.26 14.07 -4.10
C ASP A 346 3.37 14.05 -2.85
N GLY A 347 3.95 14.24 -1.66
CA GLY A 347 3.18 14.41 -0.43
C GLY A 347 2.33 15.68 -0.45
N ALA A 348 2.87 16.79 -0.98
CA ALA A 348 2.08 18.01 -1.16
C ALA A 348 0.92 17.79 -2.15
N ARG A 349 1.18 17.08 -3.24
CA ARG A 349 0.16 16.71 -4.24
C ARG A 349 -0.92 15.79 -3.64
N TYR A 350 -0.54 14.81 -2.83
CA TYR A 350 -1.49 13.95 -2.11
C TYR A 350 -2.48 14.77 -1.28
N LEU A 351 -2.00 15.82 -0.61
CA LEU A 351 -2.83 16.65 0.27
C LEU A 351 -3.74 17.63 -0.49
N GLU A 352 -3.57 17.81 -1.80
CA GLU A 352 -4.52 18.58 -2.61
C GLU A 352 -5.88 17.87 -2.61
N GLY A 353 -6.94 18.57 -2.26
CA GLY A 353 -8.29 17.99 -2.16
C GLY A 353 -8.57 17.16 -0.88
N VAL A 354 -7.56 16.97 -0.01
CA VAL A 354 -7.77 16.35 1.30
C VAL A 354 -8.26 17.41 2.28
N HIS A 355 -9.43 17.17 2.89
CA HIS A 355 -10.00 18.08 3.88
C HIS A 355 -9.24 18.04 5.20
N THR A 356 -9.18 19.18 5.86
CA THR A 356 -8.66 19.26 7.22
C THR A 356 -9.65 18.69 8.22
N HIS A 357 -9.12 18.08 9.29
CA HIS A 357 -9.93 17.55 10.40
C HIS A 357 -9.50 18.21 11.71
N PRO A 358 -9.92 19.48 11.95
CA PRO A 358 -9.42 20.29 13.07
C PRO A 358 -9.81 19.74 14.45
N GLN A 359 -10.80 18.84 14.53
CA GLN A 359 -11.18 18.16 15.76
C GLN A 359 -10.11 17.19 16.29
N TYR A 360 -9.14 16.81 15.48
CA TYR A 360 -8.05 15.92 15.92
C TYR A 360 -6.81 16.74 16.29
N PRO A 361 -6.42 16.80 17.58
CA PRO A 361 -5.38 17.73 18.06
C PRO A 361 -4.02 17.54 17.39
N LEU A 362 -3.54 16.30 17.25
CA LEU A 362 -2.28 16.02 16.57
C LEU A 362 -2.34 16.45 15.09
N ARG A 363 -3.42 16.14 14.42
CA ARG A 363 -3.64 16.53 13.03
C ARG A 363 -3.58 18.05 12.84
N THR A 364 -4.21 18.79 13.75
CA THR A 364 -4.18 20.26 13.74
C THR A 364 -2.76 20.81 13.87
N LEU A 365 -1.93 20.18 14.72
CA LEU A 365 -0.52 20.54 14.83
C LEU A 365 0.24 20.24 13.52
N LEU A 366 -0.02 19.12 12.90
CA LEU A 366 0.63 18.70 11.66
C LEU A 366 0.24 19.60 10.47
N GLU A 367 -0.98 20.15 10.45
CA GLU A 367 -1.42 21.10 9.41
C GLU A 367 -0.56 22.37 9.36
N LEU A 368 0.12 22.74 10.44
CA LEU A 368 1.11 23.83 10.41
C LEU A 368 2.31 23.56 9.49
N HIS A 369 2.53 22.31 9.14
CA HIS A 369 3.58 21.87 8.22
C HIS A 369 3.06 21.65 6.78
N ARG A 370 1.75 21.80 6.53
CA ARG A 370 1.19 21.63 5.18
C ARG A 370 1.90 22.57 4.20
N PRO A 371 2.52 22.06 3.14
CA PRO A 371 3.19 22.91 2.16
C PRO A 371 2.12 23.61 1.29
N PRO A 372 2.50 24.72 0.64
CA PRO A 372 1.70 25.23 -0.47
C PRO A 372 1.62 24.18 -1.58
N SER A 373 0.63 24.35 -2.49
CA SER A 373 0.41 23.41 -3.60
C SER A 373 1.72 23.00 -4.30
N ALA A 374 1.81 21.73 -4.67
CA ALA A 374 3.01 21.19 -5.30
C ALA A 374 3.19 21.72 -6.72
N ALA A 375 4.39 22.15 -7.04
CA ALA A 375 4.81 22.41 -8.42
C ALA A 375 5.55 21.17 -8.96
N GLY A 376 5.15 20.67 -10.14
CA GLY A 376 5.86 19.59 -10.81
C GLY A 376 4.94 18.57 -11.48
N MET A 377 5.47 17.87 -12.48
CA MET A 377 4.77 16.74 -13.10
C MET A 377 5.07 15.46 -12.32
N VAL A 378 4.02 14.76 -11.93
CA VAL A 378 4.11 13.43 -11.33
C VAL A 378 3.87 12.39 -12.43
N PRO A 379 4.69 11.34 -12.57
CA PRO A 379 4.43 10.25 -13.49
C PRO A 379 3.02 9.69 -13.31
N GLN A 380 2.32 9.44 -14.41
CA GLN A 380 0.96 8.90 -14.38
C GLN A 380 0.93 7.41 -14.05
N SER A 381 2.00 6.72 -14.33
CA SER A 381 2.11 5.28 -14.11
C SER A 381 3.31 4.96 -13.23
N ARG A 382 3.19 3.92 -12.43
CA ARG A 382 4.25 3.46 -11.52
C ARG A 382 4.18 1.95 -11.33
N ILE A 383 5.36 1.32 -11.24
CA ILE A 383 5.51 -0.08 -10.85
C ILE A 383 6.30 -0.18 -9.54
N TYR A 384 5.87 -1.11 -8.69
CA TYR A 384 6.53 -1.52 -7.44
C TYR A 384 6.92 -2.98 -7.61
N PRO A 385 8.09 -3.28 -8.20
CA PRO A 385 8.40 -4.61 -8.70
C PRO A 385 8.54 -5.66 -7.61
N ASP A 386 9.11 -5.31 -6.45
CA ASP A 386 9.27 -6.24 -5.34
C ASP A 386 7.92 -6.55 -4.66
N MET A 387 7.06 -5.55 -4.52
CA MET A 387 5.68 -5.70 -4.03
C MET A 387 4.77 -6.35 -5.07
N GLY A 388 5.10 -6.21 -6.34
CA GLY A 388 4.31 -6.71 -7.45
C GLY A 388 3.03 -5.93 -7.69
N TRP A 389 3.05 -4.62 -7.55
CA TRP A 389 1.92 -3.73 -7.84
C TRP A 389 2.29 -2.78 -8.96
N ALA A 390 1.31 -2.45 -9.78
CA ALA A 390 1.45 -1.41 -10.80
C ALA A 390 0.18 -0.59 -10.90
N VAL A 391 0.33 0.68 -11.25
CA VAL A 391 -0.77 1.59 -11.50
C VAL A 391 -0.54 2.33 -12.82
N MET A 392 -1.61 2.56 -13.56
CA MET A 392 -1.65 3.33 -14.78
C MET A 392 -2.79 4.34 -14.68
N ARG A 393 -2.54 5.60 -15.08
CA ARG A 393 -3.55 6.67 -15.06
C ARG A 393 -3.62 7.38 -16.39
N SER A 394 -4.80 7.86 -16.75
CA SER A 394 -4.94 8.78 -17.87
C SER A 394 -4.49 10.20 -17.52
N SER A 395 -4.75 10.64 -16.31
CA SER A 395 -4.34 11.93 -15.76
C SER A 395 -4.41 11.91 -14.22
N TRP A 396 -4.18 13.07 -13.58
CA TRP A 396 -4.38 13.29 -12.14
C TRP A 396 -5.67 14.05 -11.81
N GLU A 397 -6.54 14.23 -12.79
CA GLU A 397 -7.82 14.92 -12.60
C GLU A 397 -8.88 14.02 -11.97
N ASN A 398 -9.94 14.62 -11.41
CA ASN A 398 -10.99 13.91 -10.68
C ASN A 398 -11.86 12.99 -11.56
N ASP A 399 -11.81 13.17 -12.86
CA ASP A 399 -12.51 12.37 -13.87
C ASP A 399 -11.59 11.38 -14.60
N SER A 400 -10.35 11.24 -14.14
CA SER A 400 -9.35 10.37 -14.75
C SER A 400 -9.75 8.90 -14.68
N THR A 401 -9.17 8.10 -15.56
CA THR A 401 -9.18 6.64 -15.46
C THR A 401 -7.94 6.17 -14.71
N LEU A 402 -8.11 5.20 -13.80
CA LEU A 402 -7.03 4.51 -13.11
C LEU A 402 -7.23 3.01 -13.24
N LEU A 403 -6.21 2.31 -13.69
CA LEU A 403 -6.09 0.85 -13.69
C LEU A 403 -4.99 0.47 -12.72
N ALA A 404 -5.32 -0.28 -11.67
CA ALA A 404 -4.35 -0.82 -10.73
C ALA A 404 -4.32 -2.34 -10.82
N MET A 405 -3.12 -2.92 -10.71
CA MET A 405 -2.86 -4.34 -10.91
C MET A 405 -1.94 -4.86 -9.81
N LYS A 406 -2.12 -6.14 -9.46
CA LYS A 406 -1.34 -6.79 -8.42
C LYS A 406 -0.98 -8.22 -8.79
N SER A 407 0.30 -8.53 -8.69
CA SER A 407 0.84 -9.89 -8.67
C SER A 407 2.24 -9.85 -8.07
N GLY A 408 2.41 -10.24 -6.80
CA GLY A 408 3.72 -10.08 -6.18
C GLY A 408 3.91 -10.86 -4.89
N TYR A 409 5.00 -10.51 -4.23
CA TYR A 409 5.30 -11.02 -2.91
C TYR A 409 4.27 -10.45 -1.91
N THR A 410 3.68 -11.32 -1.12
CA THR A 410 2.75 -10.94 -0.04
C THR A 410 3.17 -11.60 1.26
N TRP A 411 2.82 -11.00 2.38
CA TRP A 411 3.11 -11.57 3.68
C TRP A 411 1.89 -11.49 4.59
N ASN A 412 1.88 -10.61 5.55
CA ASN A 412 0.76 -10.40 6.44
C ASN A 412 -0.38 -9.68 5.71
N HIS A 413 -1.63 -9.90 6.09
CA HIS A 413 -2.82 -9.29 5.47
C HIS A 413 -3.02 -9.64 3.98
N ALA A 414 -2.47 -10.78 3.55
CA ALA A 414 -2.49 -11.21 2.16
C ALA A 414 -3.80 -11.90 1.76
N HIS A 415 -4.19 -11.70 0.51
CA HIS A 415 -5.27 -12.41 -0.15
C HIS A 415 -4.74 -13.31 -1.28
N ALA A 416 -5.54 -14.28 -1.72
CA ALA A 416 -5.20 -15.20 -2.81
C ALA A 416 -5.59 -14.58 -4.17
N ASP A 417 -4.95 -13.47 -4.54
CA ASP A 417 -5.39 -12.53 -5.57
C ASP A 417 -4.30 -12.14 -6.59
N ALA A 418 -3.22 -12.91 -6.71
CA ALA A 418 -2.20 -12.63 -7.72
C ALA A 418 -2.79 -12.65 -9.14
N GLY A 419 -2.54 -11.61 -9.92
CA GLY A 419 -3.13 -11.39 -11.23
C GLY A 419 -4.44 -10.58 -11.20
N THR A 420 -4.86 -10.06 -10.03
CA THR A 420 -6.04 -9.19 -9.92
C THR A 420 -5.80 -7.78 -10.44
N PHE A 421 -6.90 -7.08 -10.73
CA PHE A 421 -6.90 -5.66 -11.10
C PHE A 421 -8.19 -4.98 -10.67
N VAL A 422 -8.12 -3.65 -10.53
CA VAL A 422 -9.28 -2.77 -10.32
C VAL A 422 -9.25 -1.62 -11.30
N LEU A 423 -10.42 -1.08 -11.65
CA LEU A 423 -10.58 0.02 -12.60
C LEU A 423 -11.49 1.09 -12.00
N PHE A 424 -10.97 2.30 -11.93
CA PHE A 424 -11.72 3.50 -11.58
C PHE A 424 -11.84 4.40 -12.81
N ASP A 425 -12.98 5.04 -12.99
CA ASP A 425 -13.21 5.96 -14.10
C ASP A 425 -14.19 7.07 -13.67
N LYS A 426 -13.97 8.30 -14.14
CA LYS A 426 -14.86 9.45 -13.90
C LYS A 426 -15.30 9.63 -12.44
N GLY A 427 -14.36 9.47 -11.51
CA GLY A 427 -14.56 9.73 -10.08
C GLY A 427 -15.17 8.57 -9.29
N VAL A 428 -15.40 7.39 -9.87
CA VAL A 428 -16.01 6.25 -9.22
C VAL A 428 -15.30 4.92 -9.53
N PRO A 429 -15.37 3.91 -8.64
CA PRO A 429 -14.93 2.56 -8.97
C PRO A 429 -15.89 1.91 -9.97
N LEU A 430 -15.38 1.17 -10.94
CA LEU A 430 -16.16 0.47 -11.97
C LEU A 430 -15.93 -1.04 -11.94
N ILE A 431 -14.67 -1.47 -11.94
CA ILE A 431 -14.26 -2.84 -11.65
C ILE A 431 -13.57 -2.82 -10.30
N ILE A 432 -14.07 -3.60 -9.36
CA ILE A 432 -13.74 -3.52 -7.94
C ILE A 432 -13.06 -4.79 -7.44
N ASP A 433 -12.40 -4.69 -6.30
CA ASP A 433 -12.11 -5.82 -5.42
C ASP A 433 -13.28 -6.03 -4.45
N SER A 434 -13.43 -7.21 -3.86
CA SER A 434 -14.41 -7.40 -2.79
C SER A 434 -13.95 -6.81 -1.46
N GLY A 435 -12.71 -6.35 -1.37
CA GLY A 435 -12.13 -5.75 -0.17
C GLY A 435 -11.91 -6.76 0.96
N THR A 436 -12.29 -6.40 2.17
CA THR A 436 -12.06 -7.18 3.39
C THR A 436 -13.20 -7.06 4.40
N CYS A 437 -13.11 -7.73 5.55
CA CYS A 437 -14.00 -7.51 6.69
C CYS A 437 -13.27 -7.76 8.02
N SER A 438 -13.99 -7.58 9.14
CA SER A 438 -13.43 -7.86 10.47
C SER A 438 -12.90 -9.28 10.60
N TYR A 439 -11.69 -9.46 11.16
CA TYR A 439 -11.02 -10.75 11.37
C TYR A 439 -11.80 -11.73 12.26
N GLY A 440 -12.74 -11.24 13.08
CA GLY A 440 -13.63 -12.06 13.88
C GLY A 440 -14.79 -12.68 13.11
N ARG A 441 -14.99 -12.30 11.85
CA ARG A 441 -16.04 -12.82 10.98
C ARG A 441 -15.55 -14.05 10.21
N PRO A 442 -16.34 -15.13 10.13
CA PRO A 442 -15.96 -16.30 9.33
C PRO A 442 -15.76 -15.97 7.84
N GLU A 443 -16.47 -14.98 7.32
CA GLU A 443 -16.41 -14.54 5.93
C GLU A 443 -15.02 -14.00 5.54
N TYR A 444 -14.23 -13.49 6.50
CA TYR A 444 -12.86 -13.06 6.26
C TYR A 444 -12.03 -14.20 5.63
N THR A 445 -12.06 -15.40 6.21
CA THR A 445 -11.33 -16.56 5.69
C THR A 445 -12.10 -17.34 4.63
N SER A 446 -13.44 -17.38 4.71
CA SER A 446 -14.23 -18.20 3.80
C SER A 446 -14.56 -17.51 2.48
N TYR A 447 -14.34 -16.20 2.35
CA TYR A 447 -14.61 -15.44 1.14
C TYR A 447 -13.52 -14.41 0.82
N TYR A 448 -13.34 -13.34 1.62
CA TYR A 448 -12.54 -12.18 1.24
C TYR A 448 -11.08 -12.51 0.90
N ARG A 449 -10.48 -13.48 1.57
CA ARG A 449 -9.11 -13.91 1.28
C ARG A 449 -8.99 -14.90 0.12
N GLN A 450 -10.11 -15.39 -0.43
CA GLN A 450 -10.10 -16.42 -1.46
C GLN A 450 -10.12 -15.82 -2.86
N SER A 451 -9.52 -16.51 -3.84
CA SER A 451 -9.44 -16.06 -5.22
C SER A 451 -10.80 -15.69 -5.84
N ARG A 452 -11.90 -16.30 -5.41
CA ARG A 452 -13.24 -15.97 -5.90
C ARG A 452 -13.74 -14.58 -5.48
N ALA A 453 -13.08 -13.90 -4.56
CA ALA A 453 -13.38 -12.53 -4.17
C ALA A 453 -12.65 -11.47 -5.01
N HIS A 454 -11.89 -11.88 -6.02
CA HIS A 454 -10.97 -11.03 -6.78
C HIS A 454 -11.10 -11.24 -8.30
N ASN A 455 -10.58 -10.31 -9.09
CA ASN A 455 -10.62 -10.35 -10.56
C ASN A 455 -9.48 -11.20 -11.14
N VAL A 456 -9.50 -12.48 -10.85
CA VAL A 456 -8.46 -13.45 -11.24
C VAL A 456 -9.06 -14.58 -12.11
N VAL A 457 -8.23 -15.52 -12.52
CA VAL A 457 -8.67 -16.75 -13.16
C VAL A 457 -8.70 -17.91 -12.15
N LEU A 458 -9.69 -18.80 -12.29
CA LEU A 458 -9.72 -20.09 -11.62
C LEU A 458 -9.55 -21.20 -12.68
N PHE A 459 -8.99 -22.31 -12.27
CA PHE A 459 -8.85 -23.52 -13.10
C PHE A 459 -9.80 -24.62 -12.57
N ASP A 460 -10.80 -25.00 -13.35
CA ASP A 460 -11.89 -25.92 -12.93
C ASP A 460 -12.48 -25.51 -11.57
N GLY A 461 -12.75 -24.20 -11.38
CA GLY A 461 -13.26 -23.62 -10.13
C GLY A 461 -12.26 -23.52 -8.98
N GLN A 462 -10.99 -23.89 -9.20
CA GLN A 462 -9.95 -23.88 -8.17
C GLN A 462 -9.07 -22.62 -8.31
N GLY A 463 -8.93 -21.90 -7.21
CA GLY A 463 -8.08 -20.70 -7.12
C GLY A 463 -6.70 -20.98 -6.55
N GLN A 464 -6.04 -19.89 -6.15
CA GLN A 464 -4.80 -19.93 -5.40
C GLN A 464 -5.07 -20.54 -4.02
N PRO A 465 -4.12 -21.30 -3.45
CA PRO A 465 -4.34 -21.94 -2.16
C PRO A 465 -4.42 -20.92 -1.02
N GLU A 466 -5.58 -20.76 -0.44
CA GLU A 466 -5.85 -19.91 0.71
C GLU A 466 -5.65 -20.62 2.07
N ASP A 467 -5.46 -21.91 2.07
CA ASP A 467 -5.11 -22.72 3.27
C ASP A 467 -3.73 -22.39 3.81
N ASP A 468 -2.86 -21.77 2.99
CA ASP A 468 -1.56 -21.26 3.38
C ASP A 468 -1.46 -19.77 3.02
N ILE A 469 -1.76 -18.87 3.96
CA ILE A 469 -1.64 -17.42 3.78
C ILE A 469 -0.21 -16.98 3.43
N MET A 470 0.77 -17.85 3.64
CA MET A 470 2.16 -17.62 3.30
C MET A 470 2.51 -18.07 1.88
N ILE A 471 1.52 -18.48 1.06
CA ILE A 471 1.77 -18.94 -0.30
C ILE A 471 2.46 -17.87 -1.14
N GLY A 472 2.03 -16.61 -1.00
CA GLY A 472 2.63 -15.47 -1.69
C GLY A 472 4.06 -15.13 -1.25
N CYS A 473 4.52 -15.63 -0.09
CA CYS A 473 5.91 -15.57 0.33
C CYS A 473 6.75 -16.70 -0.27
N LYS A 474 6.18 -17.91 -0.33
CA LYS A 474 6.86 -19.12 -0.79
C LYS A 474 6.94 -19.19 -2.30
N PHE A 475 5.88 -18.80 -2.96
CA PHE A 475 5.70 -18.83 -4.41
C PHE A 475 5.11 -17.50 -4.86
N PRO A 476 5.90 -16.42 -4.86
CA PRO A 476 5.38 -15.10 -5.22
C PRO A 476 4.97 -15.01 -6.67
N GLY A 477 4.00 -14.15 -6.95
CA GLY A 477 3.82 -13.59 -8.27
C GLY A 477 4.81 -12.46 -8.53
N HIS A 478 4.78 -11.88 -9.73
CA HIS A 478 5.62 -10.75 -10.13
C HIS A 478 4.87 -9.81 -11.07
N MET A 479 5.18 -8.52 -11.00
CA MET A 479 4.78 -7.53 -12.01
C MET A 479 6.01 -7.13 -12.82
N HIS A 480 5.83 -6.97 -14.12
CA HIS A 480 6.91 -6.72 -15.07
C HIS A 480 6.59 -5.61 -16.07
N SER A 481 7.63 -4.99 -16.56
CA SER A 481 7.68 -4.29 -17.84
C SER A 481 6.69 -3.14 -18.00
N LEU A 482 6.53 -2.29 -16.99
CA LEU A 482 5.70 -1.10 -17.14
C LEU A 482 6.25 -0.20 -18.27
N VAL A 483 5.47 -0.02 -19.32
CA VAL A 483 5.71 0.94 -20.40
C VAL A 483 4.62 2.00 -20.33
N ASP A 484 4.98 3.28 -20.33
CA ASP A 484 4.05 4.42 -20.45
C ASP A 484 4.61 5.44 -21.42
N GLY A 485 4.09 5.46 -22.65
CA GLY A 485 4.58 6.37 -23.68
C GLY A 485 3.73 6.38 -24.95
N LEU A 486 3.72 7.51 -25.64
CA LEU A 486 3.01 7.70 -26.91
C LEU A 486 1.51 7.37 -26.82
N GLY A 487 0.88 7.53 -25.64
CA GLY A 487 -0.53 7.20 -25.41
C GLY A 487 -0.80 5.70 -25.31
N LEU A 488 0.24 4.89 -25.11
CA LEU A 488 0.13 3.48 -24.78
C LEU A 488 0.67 3.24 -23.38
N LYS A 489 -0.04 2.41 -22.61
CA LYS A 489 0.42 1.89 -21.33
C LYS A 489 0.36 0.37 -21.35
N TYR A 490 1.37 -0.26 -20.79
CA TYR A 490 1.47 -1.72 -20.75
C TYR A 490 2.17 -2.18 -19.49
N ALA A 491 1.69 -3.27 -18.91
CA ALA A 491 2.38 -4.08 -17.91
C ALA A 491 1.87 -5.51 -17.97
N TYR A 492 2.60 -6.46 -17.39
CA TYR A 492 2.10 -7.81 -17.22
C TYR A 492 2.43 -8.41 -15.86
N ALA A 493 1.57 -9.32 -15.44
CA ALA A 493 1.70 -10.10 -14.20
C ALA A 493 2.12 -11.52 -14.52
N ASP A 494 3.06 -12.06 -13.76
CA ASP A 494 3.29 -13.50 -13.60
C ASP A 494 2.64 -13.93 -12.28
N ALA A 495 1.56 -14.70 -12.36
CA ALA A 495 0.86 -15.31 -11.24
C ALA A 495 1.07 -16.85 -11.20
N THR A 496 2.10 -17.35 -11.87
CA THR A 496 2.40 -18.79 -11.96
C THR A 496 2.70 -19.39 -10.60
N GLY A 497 3.53 -18.70 -9.79
CA GLY A 497 3.88 -19.20 -8.45
C GLY A 497 2.66 -19.50 -7.59
N PRO A 498 1.76 -18.53 -7.35
CA PRO A 498 0.54 -18.75 -6.57
C PRO A 498 -0.39 -19.82 -7.15
N MET A 499 -0.42 -20.00 -8.46
CA MET A 499 -1.26 -20.99 -9.16
C MET A 499 -0.55 -22.32 -9.48
N ALA A 500 0.66 -22.54 -8.95
CA ALA A 500 1.53 -23.66 -9.33
C ALA A 500 0.96 -25.08 -9.03
N ARG A 501 -0.13 -25.18 -8.26
CA ARG A 501 -0.88 -26.45 -8.09
C ARG A 501 -1.60 -26.87 -9.38
N TRP A 502 -2.04 -25.90 -10.19
CA TRP A 502 -2.91 -26.09 -11.33
C TRP A 502 -2.26 -25.73 -12.65
N LEU A 503 -1.49 -24.62 -12.64
CA LEU A 503 -0.95 -24.00 -13.83
C LEU A 503 0.60 -24.03 -13.80
N ARG A 504 1.18 -24.35 -14.96
CA ARG A 504 2.62 -24.25 -15.24
C ARG A 504 3.01 -22.86 -15.74
N ARG A 505 2.02 -22.10 -16.22
CA ARG A 505 2.14 -20.72 -16.66
C ARG A 505 0.81 -20.04 -16.40
N ASN A 506 0.86 -18.83 -15.83
CA ASN A 506 -0.28 -17.97 -15.58
C ASN A 506 0.19 -16.53 -15.68
N TYR A 507 0.13 -15.98 -16.89
CA TYR A 507 0.50 -14.60 -17.18
C TYR A 507 -0.73 -13.81 -17.59
N ARG A 508 -0.84 -12.56 -17.11
CA ARG A 508 -1.88 -11.62 -17.51
C ARG A 508 -1.25 -10.31 -17.95
N HIS A 509 -1.58 -9.87 -19.15
CA HIS A 509 -1.08 -8.65 -19.77
C HIS A 509 -2.20 -7.62 -19.84
N TRP A 510 -1.90 -6.38 -19.55
CA TRP A 510 -2.77 -5.23 -19.77
C TRP A 510 -2.10 -4.28 -20.76
N LEU A 511 -2.83 -3.97 -21.81
CA LEU A 511 -2.39 -3.04 -22.85
C LEU A 511 -3.49 -2.00 -23.03
N TRP A 512 -3.22 -0.79 -22.59
CA TRP A 512 -4.17 0.31 -22.60
C TRP A 512 -3.78 1.37 -23.63
N SER A 513 -4.66 1.63 -24.60
CA SER A 513 -4.49 2.64 -25.63
C SER A 513 -5.80 3.37 -25.88
N GLY A 514 -5.80 4.70 -25.75
CA GLY A 514 -7.02 5.49 -25.88
C GLY A 514 -8.10 5.02 -24.91
N ASP A 515 -9.30 4.76 -25.44
CA ASP A 515 -10.45 4.29 -24.66
C ASP A 515 -10.52 2.75 -24.54
N VAL A 516 -9.48 2.01 -24.95
CA VAL A 516 -9.48 0.54 -24.96
C VAL A 516 -8.38 0.00 -24.07
N ILE A 517 -8.77 -0.90 -23.16
CA ILE A 517 -7.86 -1.72 -22.39
C ILE A 517 -8.02 -3.17 -22.85
N LEU A 518 -6.97 -3.74 -23.43
CA LEU A 518 -6.91 -5.15 -23.77
C LEU A 518 -6.31 -5.93 -22.60
N ILE A 519 -6.92 -7.07 -22.26
CA ILE A 519 -6.41 -8.00 -21.24
C ILE A 519 -6.17 -9.33 -21.95
N LEU A 520 -4.94 -9.81 -21.87
CA LEU A 520 -4.54 -11.11 -22.41
C LEU A 520 -4.08 -12.00 -21.27
N ASP A 521 -4.70 -13.17 -21.12
CA ASP A 521 -4.23 -14.26 -20.25
C ASP A 521 -3.54 -15.33 -21.08
N ASP A 522 -2.32 -15.71 -20.67
CA ASP A 522 -1.53 -16.81 -21.24
C ASP A 522 -1.36 -17.91 -20.20
N LEU A 523 -2.08 -19.02 -20.39
CA LEU A 523 -2.28 -20.06 -19.39
C LEU A 523 -1.83 -21.41 -19.92
N LEU A 524 -1.01 -22.14 -19.13
CA LEU A 524 -0.64 -23.51 -19.42
C LEU A 524 -0.89 -24.39 -18.19
N ALA A 525 -1.86 -25.29 -18.27
CA ALA A 525 -2.23 -26.21 -17.20
C ALA A 525 -1.41 -27.52 -17.24
N PHE A 526 -1.39 -28.28 -16.15
CA PHE A 526 -0.86 -29.64 -16.10
C PHE A 526 -1.73 -30.64 -16.85
N THR A 527 -3.05 -30.43 -16.77
CA THR A 527 -4.09 -31.26 -17.41
C THR A 527 -5.06 -30.36 -18.18
N PRO A 528 -5.77 -30.88 -19.21
CA PRO A 528 -6.88 -30.11 -19.80
C PRO A 528 -7.93 -29.78 -18.75
N GLY A 529 -8.40 -28.55 -18.74
CA GLY A 529 -9.45 -28.04 -17.84
C GLY A 529 -10.08 -26.77 -18.40
N LYS A 530 -11.07 -26.24 -17.71
CA LYS A 530 -11.75 -24.99 -18.04
C LYS A 530 -11.18 -23.86 -17.21
N ILE A 531 -11.27 -22.66 -17.76
CA ILE A 531 -10.92 -21.43 -17.06
C ILE A 531 -12.19 -20.67 -16.73
N ASP A 532 -12.31 -20.27 -15.46
CA ASP A 532 -13.30 -19.30 -14.99
C ASP A 532 -12.59 -17.94 -14.81
N TRP A 533 -13.02 -16.96 -15.57
CA TRP A 533 -12.51 -15.59 -15.52
C TRP A 533 -13.50 -14.72 -14.73
N LEU A 534 -13.07 -14.14 -13.61
CA LEU A 534 -13.93 -13.45 -12.65
C LEU A 534 -13.94 -11.94 -12.90
N LEU A 535 -15.12 -11.32 -12.78
CA LEU A 535 -15.32 -9.89 -12.93
C LEU A 535 -16.23 -9.36 -11.82
N HIS A 536 -15.64 -8.66 -10.85
CA HIS A 536 -16.35 -7.93 -9.81
C HIS A 536 -16.58 -6.50 -10.27
N PHE A 537 -17.76 -5.97 -10.06
CA PHE A 537 -18.13 -4.64 -10.56
C PHE A 537 -18.94 -3.85 -9.53
N ALA A 538 -18.86 -2.52 -9.62
CA ALA A 538 -19.73 -1.62 -8.88
C ALA A 538 -20.87 -1.12 -9.75
N GLY A 539 -22.02 -0.82 -9.14
CA GLY A 539 -23.18 -0.28 -9.85
C GLY A 539 -23.98 -1.33 -10.62
N GLU A 540 -24.40 -0.99 -11.84
CA GLU A 540 -25.26 -1.84 -12.68
C GLU A 540 -24.46 -2.61 -13.73
N CYS A 541 -24.87 -3.83 -13.99
CA CYS A 541 -24.38 -4.65 -15.08
C CYS A 541 -25.54 -5.05 -16.01
N LYS A 542 -25.40 -4.75 -17.30
CA LYS A 542 -26.39 -5.11 -18.33
C LYS A 542 -25.77 -6.10 -19.32
N PRO A 543 -26.11 -7.38 -19.24
CA PRO A 543 -25.61 -8.40 -20.16
C PRO A 543 -26.08 -8.17 -21.60
N GLN A 544 -25.16 -8.43 -22.56
CA GLN A 544 -25.41 -8.42 -24.00
C GLN A 544 -24.98 -9.76 -24.61
N GLY A 545 -25.52 -10.86 -24.09
CA GLY A 545 -25.13 -12.24 -24.42
C GLY A 545 -24.10 -12.81 -23.47
N ASP A 546 -23.44 -13.91 -23.86
CA ASP A 546 -22.50 -14.64 -23.00
C ASP A 546 -21.14 -13.94 -22.85
N ALA A 547 -20.70 -13.24 -23.87
CA ALA A 547 -19.34 -12.69 -23.93
C ALA A 547 -19.24 -11.17 -23.65
N ARG A 548 -20.39 -10.46 -23.56
CA ARG A 548 -20.41 -9.00 -23.49
C ARG A 548 -21.31 -8.51 -22.36
N VAL A 549 -20.85 -7.49 -21.66
CA VAL A 549 -21.62 -6.79 -20.63
C VAL A 549 -21.34 -5.29 -20.66
N LEU A 550 -22.36 -4.48 -20.38
CA LEU A 550 -22.22 -3.04 -20.15
C LEU A 550 -22.25 -2.80 -18.64
N LEU A 551 -21.18 -2.20 -18.13
CA LEU A 551 -21.03 -1.76 -16.74
C LEU A 551 -21.38 -0.28 -16.63
N HIS A 552 -22.05 0.12 -15.55
CA HIS A 552 -22.43 1.49 -15.30
C HIS A 552 -22.41 1.80 -13.80
N ASN A 553 -21.64 2.80 -13.41
CA ASN A 553 -21.64 3.33 -12.05
C ASN A 553 -21.50 4.85 -12.07
N GLY A 554 -22.54 5.58 -11.63
CA GLY A 554 -22.54 7.05 -11.65
C GLY A 554 -22.30 7.62 -13.04
N ALA A 555 -21.20 8.36 -13.24
CA ALA A 555 -20.81 8.91 -14.53
C ALA A 555 -19.99 7.94 -15.40
N ALA A 556 -19.45 6.88 -14.80
CA ALA A 556 -18.61 5.92 -15.50
C ALA A 556 -19.41 4.85 -16.22
N GLN A 557 -18.98 4.51 -17.42
CA GLN A 557 -19.53 3.40 -18.21
C GLN A 557 -18.38 2.69 -18.94
N ALA A 558 -18.43 1.36 -18.97
CA ALA A 558 -17.54 0.60 -19.82
C ALA A 558 -18.24 -0.64 -20.38
N GLU A 559 -17.86 -1.01 -21.59
CA GLU A 559 -18.24 -2.27 -22.18
C GLU A 559 -17.11 -3.28 -22.01
N PHE A 560 -17.36 -4.36 -21.29
CA PHE A 560 -16.48 -5.51 -21.24
C PHE A 560 -16.89 -6.54 -22.28
N THR A 561 -15.91 -7.05 -23.04
CA THR A 561 -16.13 -8.12 -24.03
C THR A 561 -15.02 -9.17 -23.92
N MET A 562 -15.40 -10.43 -23.70
CA MET A 562 -14.50 -11.57 -23.89
C MET A 562 -14.45 -11.90 -25.39
N LEU A 563 -13.36 -11.50 -26.06
CA LEU A 563 -13.18 -11.66 -27.49
C LEU A 563 -12.81 -13.10 -27.88
N TYR A 564 -12.03 -13.77 -27.04
CA TYR A 564 -11.53 -15.14 -27.25
C TYR A 564 -11.16 -15.80 -25.91
N PRO A 565 -11.40 -17.12 -25.74
CA PRO A 565 -12.21 -18.02 -26.56
C PRO A 565 -13.70 -17.80 -26.34
N ALA A 566 -14.53 -18.63 -26.97
CA ALA A 566 -15.96 -18.67 -26.66
C ALA A 566 -16.21 -19.10 -25.21
N VAL A 567 -17.04 -18.33 -24.51
CA VAL A 567 -17.37 -18.53 -23.09
C VAL A 567 -18.86 -18.74 -22.87
N THR A 568 -19.21 -19.23 -21.69
CA THR A 568 -20.53 -19.08 -21.08
C THR A 568 -20.41 -18.18 -19.89
N ARG A 569 -21.39 -17.32 -19.68
CA ARG A 569 -21.42 -16.39 -18.56
C ARG A 569 -22.52 -16.79 -17.57
N HIS A 570 -22.21 -16.72 -16.29
CA HIS A 570 -23.20 -16.77 -15.21
C HIS A 570 -22.86 -15.74 -14.14
N GLU A 571 -23.82 -15.48 -13.28
CA GLU A 571 -23.70 -14.59 -12.14
C GLU A 571 -23.58 -15.42 -10.87
N GLU A 572 -22.66 -15.03 -10.01
CA GLU A 572 -22.50 -15.58 -8.68
C GLU A 572 -22.70 -14.49 -7.61
N THR A 573 -22.82 -14.93 -6.37
CA THR A 573 -23.02 -14.04 -5.24
C THR A 573 -21.74 -13.91 -4.43
N GLY A 574 -21.23 -12.68 -4.35
CA GLY A 574 -20.15 -12.26 -3.49
C GLY A 574 -20.64 -11.47 -2.28
N LEU A 575 -19.70 -10.82 -1.58
CA LEU A 575 -19.93 -9.99 -0.40
C LEU A 575 -19.36 -8.59 -0.62
N ALA A 576 -20.03 -7.57 -0.08
CA ALA A 576 -19.60 -6.19 -0.19
C ALA A 576 -18.43 -5.88 0.76
N ASP A 577 -17.58 -4.95 0.36
CA ASP A 577 -16.43 -4.50 1.16
C ASP A 577 -16.88 -4.01 2.55
N HIS A 578 -16.22 -4.52 3.60
CA HIS A 578 -16.52 -4.27 5.03
C HIS A 578 -17.96 -4.60 5.49
N LYS A 579 -18.76 -5.25 4.64
CA LYS A 579 -20.17 -5.57 4.91
C LYS A 579 -20.48 -7.04 4.58
N PRO A 580 -19.99 -7.99 5.39
CA PRO A 580 -20.15 -9.41 5.08
C PRO A 580 -21.59 -9.91 5.07
N ASP A 581 -22.54 -9.13 5.57
CA ASP A 581 -23.97 -9.45 5.52
C ASP A 581 -24.67 -8.92 4.25
N GLU A 582 -24.00 -8.05 3.48
CA GLU A 582 -24.48 -7.48 2.22
C GLU A 582 -23.98 -8.30 1.03
N LYS A 583 -24.90 -8.84 0.26
CA LYS A 583 -24.60 -9.66 -0.92
C LYS A 583 -24.53 -8.80 -2.16
N VAL A 584 -23.49 -8.99 -2.96
CA VAL A 584 -23.28 -8.30 -4.25
C VAL A 584 -23.03 -9.34 -5.35
N PRO A 585 -23.51 -9.10 -6.58
CA PRO A 585 -23.24 -9.99 -7.70
C PRO A 585 -21.84 -9.79 -8.25
N TYR A 586 -21.28 -10.85 -8.82
CA TYR A 586 -20.13 -10.80 -9.71
C TYR A 586 -20.31 -11.76 -10.88
N LEU A 587 -19.54 -11.61 -11.94
CA LEU A 587 -19.67 -12.40 -13.14
C LEU A 587 -18.53 -13.42 -13.26
N VAL A 588 -18.89 -14.58 -13.78
CA VAL A 588 -17.96 -15.66 -14.13
C VAL A 588 -18.10 -15.98 -15.61
N PHE A 589 -17.00 -15.85 -16.35
CA PHE A 589 -16.90 -16.23 -17.75
C PHE A 589 -16.14 -17.55 -17.86
N THR A 590 -16.83 -18.64 -18.09
CA THR A 590 -16.25 -19.98 -18.17
C THR A 590 -15.97 -20.35 -19.63
N THR A 591 -14.75 -20.82 -19.95
CA THR A 591 -14.42 -21.31 -21.30
C THR A 591 -15.30 -22.49 -21.68
N LYS A 592 -15.82 -22.52 -22.93
CA LYS A 592 -16.69 -23.63 -23.36
C LYS A 592 -15.93 -24.93 -23.45
N ASP A 593 -14.69 -24.87 -23.94
CA ASP A 593 -13.87 -26.07 -24.17
C ASP A 593 -12.81 -26.20 -23.04
N SER A 594 -12.51 -27.46 -22.70
CA SER A 594 -11.37 -27.78 -21.85
C SER A 594 -10.09 -27.87 -22.69
N ALA A 595 -9.05 -27.15 -22.31
CA ALA A 595 -7.77 -27.23 -22.98
C ALA A 595 -6.61 -27.14 -21.96
N LYS A 596 -5.42 -27.53 -22.38
CA LYS A 596 -4.23 -27.48 -21.56
C LYS A 596 -3.46 -26.18 -21.74
N ASP A 597 -3.38 -25.70 -22.98
CA ASP A 597 -2.74 -24.43 -23.36
C ASP A 597 -3.85 -23.49 -23.84
N GLN A 598 -4.07 -22.38 -23.13
CA GLN A 598 -5.19 -21.49 -23.35
C GLN A 598 -4.71 -20.04 -23.34
N HIS A 599 -5.25 -19.28 -24.29
CA HIS A 599 -5.13 -17.83 -24.30
C HIS A 599 -6.55 -17.25 -24.19
N LEU A 600 -6.71 -16.24 -23.34
CA LEU A 600 -7.96 -15.49 -23.23
C LEU A 600 -7.67 -14.04 -23.62
N LEU A 601 -8.49 -13.47 -24.49
CA LEU A 601 -8.38 -12.09 -24.90
C LEU A 601 -9.70 -11.37 -24.59
N ALA A 602 -9.62 -10.38 -23.69
CA ALA A 602 -10.75 -9.52 -23.33
C ALA A 602 -10.45 -8.07 -23.66
N ALA A 603 -11.48 -7.27 -23.84
CA ALA A 603 -11.41 -5.83 -24.05
C ALA A 603 -12.34 -5.09 -23.09
N ILE A 604 -11.90 -3.96 -22.58
CA ILE A 604 -12.72 -2.98 -21.86
C ILE A 604 -12.71 -1.70 -22.67
N CYS A 605 -13.89 -1.27 -23.15
CA CYS A 605 -14.08 0.02 -23.83
C CYS A 605 -14.66 1.03 -22.85
N LEU A 606 -13.89 2.06 -22.52
CA LEU A 606 -14.22 3.08 -21.49
C LEU A 606 -15.29 4.10 -21.94
N ASN A 607 -15.57 4.17 -23.23
CA ASN A 607 -16.58 5.06 -23.79
C ASN A 607 -17.49 4.29 -24.75
N PRO A 608 -18.45 3.50 -24.24
CA PRO A 608 -19.29 2.63 -25.07
C PRO A 608 -20.09 3.37 -26.14
N SER A 609 -20.44 4.64 -25.92
CA SER A 609 -21.22 5.44 -26.88
C SER A 609 -20.41 5.85 -28.13
N ALA A 610 -19.09 5.87 -28.03
CA ALA A 610 -18.14 6.16 -29.10
C ALA A 610 -17.10 5.02 -29.25
N ALA A 611 -17.49 3.79 -28.85
CA ALA A 611 -16.60 2.64 -28.86
C ALA A 611 -16.03 2.40 -30.27
N PRO A 612 -14.73 2.12 -30.39
CA PRO A 612 -14.15 1.67 -31.63
C PRO A 612 -14.66 0.27 -32.00
N THR A 613 -14.58 -0.07 -33.27
CA THR A 613 -14.88 -1.43 -33.72
C THR A 613 -13.74 -2.36 -33.30
N LEU A 614 -14.09 -3.48 -32.69
CA LEU A 614 -13.17 -4.56 -32.33
C LEU A 614 -13.37 -5.75 -33.28
N GLU A 615 -12.31 -6.13 -33.98
CA GLU A 615 -12.30 -7.27 -34.90
C GLU A 615 -11.28 -8.30 -34.43
N LEU A 616 -11.74 -9.51 -34.10
CA LEU A 616 -10.84 -10.62 -33.74
C LEU A 616 -10.10 -11.09 -35.00
N MET A 617 -8.78 -11.21 -34.90
CA MET A 617 -7.91 -11.75 -35.92
C MET A 617 -7.27 -13.02 -35.41
N GLN A 618 -7.32 -14.10 -36.20
CA GLN A 618 -6.79 -15.39 -35.76
C GLN A 618 -6.19 -16.17 -36.91
N ASP A 619 -5.01 -16.71 -36.69
CA ASP A 619 -4.33 -17.70 -37.52
C ASP A 619 -3.73 -18.79 -36.62
N LYS A 620 -3.13 -19.81 -37.19
CA LYS A 620 -2.40 -20.86 -36.46
C LYS A 620 -1.21 -20.34 -35.64
N ASP A 621 -0.62 -19.23 -36.08
CA ASP A 621 0.61 -18.68 -35.51
C ASP A 621 0.36 -17.44 -34.63
N TYR A 622 -0.82 -16.82 -34.72
CA TYR A 622 -1.17 -15.67 -33.90
C TYR A 622 -2.67 -15.59 -33.54
N LEU A 623 -2.92 -14.92 -32.42
CA LEU A 623 -4.22 -14.40 -32.00
C LEU A 623 -4.11 -12.87 -31.94
N GLY A 624 -5.11 -12.14 -32.36
CA GLY A 624 -5.02 -10.68 -32.30
C GLY A 624 -6.36 -9.97 -32.35
N VAL A 625 -6.30 -8.67 -32.20
CA VAL A 625 -7.46 -7.78 -32.33
C VAL A 625 -7.08 -6.54 -33.11
N ARG A 626 -7.95 -6.15 -34.05
CA ARG A 626 -7.92 -4.86 -34.72
C ARG A 626 -8.91 -3.93 -34.04
N VAL A 627 -8.42 -2.80 -33.56
CA VAL A 627 -9.20 -1.71 -32.98
C VAL A 627 -9.27 -0.60 -34.01
N SER A 628 -10.46 -0.31 -34.51
CA SER A 628 -10.66 0.75 -35.52
C SER A 628 -11.48 1.90 -34.93
N SER A 629 -10.87 3.07 -34.86
CA SER A 629 -11.50 4.33 -34.45
C SER A 629 -11.54 5.34 -35.60
N PRO A 630 -12.27 6.46 -35.48
CA PRO A 630 -12.22 7.52 -36.51
C PRO A 630 -10.84 8.15 -36.74
N HIS A 631 -9.91 7.97 -35.78
CA HIS A 631 -8.61 8.64 -35.76
C HIS A 631 -7.44 7.70 -36.06
N TYR A 632 -7.58 6.41 -35.73
CA TYR A 632 -6.51 5.42 -35.86
C TYR A 632 -7.04 4.01 -36.04
N VAL A 633 -6.17 3.15 -36.53
CA VAL A 633 -6.31 1.68 -36.51
C VAL A 633 -5.14 1.12 -35.76
N GLU A 634 -5.44 0.27 -34.75
CA GLU A 634 -4.43 -0.46 -34.00
C GLU A 634 -4.62 -1.96 -34.20
N GLU A 635 -3.54 -2.64 -34.53
CA GLU A 635 -3.49 -4.09 -34.68
C GLU A 635 -2.57 -4.65 -33.62
N THR A 636 -3.15 -5.44 -32.71
CA THR A 636 -2.41 -6.13 -31.65
C THR A 636 -2.37 -7.61 -31.96
N TYR A 637 -1.17 -8.17 -32.00
CA TYR A 637 -0.90 -9.58 -32.28
C TYR A 637 -0.22 -10.25 -31.10
N VAL A 638 -0.67 -11.44 -30.75
CA VAL A 638 -0.07 -12.34 -29.76
C VAL A 638 0.55 -13.50 -30.54
N ASN A 639 1.83 -13.70 -30.38
CA ASN A 639 2.58 -14.78 -31.05
C ASN A 639 2.36 -16.11 -30.34
N LEU A 640 1.51 -16.97 -30.89
CA LEU A 640 1.16 -18.29 -30.31
C LEU A 640 2.32 -19.28 -30.37
N ARG A 641 3.37 -19.03 -31.15
CA ARG A 641 4.60 -19.83 -31.22
C ARG A 641 5.63 -19.44 -30.17
N SER A 642 5.45 -18.29 -29.56
CA SER A 642 6.29 -17.77 -28.49
C SER A 642 5.58 -17.92 -27.13
N LYS A 643 6.28 -17.58 -26.04
CA LYS A 643 5.72 -17.53 -24.69
C LYS A 643 6.23 -16.27 -24.03
N SER A 644 5.39 -15.63 -23.24
CA SER A 644 5.80 -14.50 -22.42
C SER A 644 6.97 -14.89 -21.52
N GLY A 645 7.96 -14.00 -21.39
CA GLY A 645 9.16 -14.23 -20.57
C GLY A 645 10.10 -15.35 -21.05
N ALA A 646 9.89 -15.95 -22.22
CA ALA A 646 10.71 -17.01 -22.76
C ALA A 646 11.44 -16.61 -24.04
N THR A 647 12.40 -17.46 -24.50
CA THR A 647 12.99 -17.29 -25.83
C THR A 647 11.89 -17.46 -26.90
N GLY A 648 11.57 -16.38 -27.60
CA GLY A 648 10.52 -16.36 -28.61
C GLY A 648 10.91 -17.11 -29.87
N THR A 649 9.92 -17.71 -30.49
CA THR A 649 10.01 -18.24 -31.84
C THR A 649 9.62 -17.15 -32.83
N ALA A 650 10.45 -16.93 -33.85
CA ALA A 650 10.16 -15.98 -34.92
C ALA A 650 8.82 -16.30 -35.61
N VAL A 651 8.07 -15.27 -35.91
CA VAL A 651 6.82 -15.34 -36.65
C VAL A 651 6.75 -14.20 -37.65
N THR A 652 6.16 -14.48 -38.81
CA THR A 652 5.85 -13.43 -39.82
C THR A 652 4.33 -13.23 -39.88
N ILE A 653 3.88 -12.01 -39.58
CA ILE A 653 2.45 -11.63 -39.52
C ILE A 653 2.29 -10.40 -40.43
N ASP A 654 1.52 -10.51 -41.52
CA ASP A 654 1.23 -9.41 -42.44
C ASP A 654 2.46 -8.61 -42.91
N GLY A 655 3.57 -9.30 -43.15
CA GLY A 655 4.86 -8.72 -43.57
C GLY A 655 5.73 -8.20 -42.41
N TRP A 656 5.28 -8.32 -41.20
CA TRP A 656 6.05 -8.09 -39.98
C TRP A 656 6.75 -9.36 -39.55
N ASP A 657 8.06 -9.30 -39.37
CA ASP A 657 8.89 -10.42 -38.88
C ASP A 657 9.45 -10.07 -37.50
N THR A 658 9.17 -10.89 -36.49
CA THR A 658 9.49 -10.62 -35.08
C THR A 658 9.57 -11.91 -34.25
N ASP A 659 10.29 -11.86 -33.14
CA ASP A 659 10.24 -12.85 -32.06
C ASP A 659 9.47 -12.34 -30.83
N ALA A 660 8.83 -11.17 -30.92
CA ALA A 660 8.05 -10.60 -29.83
C ALA A 660 6.88 -11.52 -29.44
N TYR A 661 6.51 -11.49 -28.16
CA TYR A 661 5.30 -12.16 -27.67
C TYR A 661 4.04 -11.36 -28.01
N VAL A 662 4.02 -10.06 -27.71
CA VAL A 662 2.98 -9.14 -28.16
C VAL A 662 3.60 -8.12 -29.11
N LEU A 663 2.95 -7.90 -30.24
CA LEU A 663 3.27 -6.82 -31.19
C LEU A 663 2.03 -5.96 -31.38
N GLN A 664 2.15 -4.62 -31.21
CA GLN A 664 1.09 -3.70 -31.59
C GLN A 664 1.60 -2.68 -32.60
N ILE A 665 0.79 -2.45 -33.61
CA ILE A 665 1.04 -1.51 -34.73
C ILE A 665 -0.11 -0.52 -34.78
N ARG A 666 0.18 0.76 -34.64
CA ARG A 666 -0.81 1.82 -34.82
C ARG A 666 -0.53 2.59 -36.09
N ARG A 667 -1.63 2.92 -36.79
CA ARG A 667 -1.63 3.76 -38.01
C ARG A 667 -2.75 4.79 -37.93
N PRO A 668 -2.62 5.96 -38.55
CA PRO A 668 -3.74 6.87 -38.75
C PRO A 668 -4.90 6.20 -39.51
N ALA A 669 -6.17 6.55 -39.20
CA ALA A 669 -7.35 5.94 -39.80
C ALA A 669 -7.39 6.09 -41.32
N GLY A 670 -6.80 7.16 -41.90
CA GLY A 670 -6.66 7.38 -43.31
C GLY A 670 -5.63 6.49 -44.05
N GLY A 671 -5.00 5.58 -43.31
CA GLY A 671 -3.91 4.74 -43.82
C GLY A 671 -2.55 5.42 -43.72
N GLY A 672 -1.51 4.74 -44.19
CA GLY A 672 -0.14 5.25 -44.17
C GLY A 672 0.80 4.43 -43.33
N LYS A 673 1.96 5.00 -43.02
CA LYS A 673 2.97 4.37 -42.17
C LYS A 673 2.48 4.28 -40.70
N ALA A 674 3.02 3.29 -39.97
CA ALA A 674 2.81 3.21 -38.52
C ALA A 674 3.36 4.48 -37.85
N ASP A 675 2.57 5.07 -36.96
CA ASP A 675 2.97 6.22 -36.14
C ASP A 675 3.42 5.79 -34.75
N ARG A 676 3.04 4.58 -34.33
CA ARG A 676 3.49 3.94 -33.09
C ARG A 676 3.66 2.44 -33.28
N LEU A 677 4.74 1.91 -32.69
CA LEU A 677 5.03 0.49 -32.61
C LEU A 677 5.25 0.13 -31.13
N PHE A 678 4.77 -1.03 -30.74
CA PHE A 678 5.03 -1.61 -29.43
C PHE A 678 5.33 -3.09 -29.59
N MET A 679 6.28 -3.58 -28.81
CA MET A 679 6.51 -5.02 -28.64
C MET A 679 6.79 -5.36 -27.19
N SER A 680 6.36 -6.54 -26.74
CA SER A 680 6.77 -7.15 -25.48
C SER A 680 7.59 -8.41 -25.74
N ASP A 681 8.59 -8.62 -24.88
CA ASP A 681 9.47 -9.80 -24.90
C ASP A 681 10.06 -10.11 -26.29
N GLY A 682 10.38 -9.07 -27.04
CA GLY A 682 10.96 -9.17 -28.38
C GLY A 682 12.38 -8.66 -28.45
N SER A 683 13.20 -9.26 -29.32
CA SER A 683 14.56 -8.81 -29.58
C SER A 683 14.71 -8.12 -30.93
N TYR A 684 13.76 -8.28 -31.84
CA TYR A 684 13.78 -7.60 -33.14
C TYR A 684 12.38 -7.39 -33.73
N LEU A 685 12.30 -6.39 -34.60
CA LEU A 685 11.13 -6.14 -35.46
C LEU A 685 11.62 -5.71 -36.85
N ARG A 686 11.12 -6.39 -37.90
CA ARG A 686 11.35 -6.06 -39.30
C ARG A 686 10.02 -5.93 -40.02
N TYR A 687 9.97 -5.05 -41.02
CA TYR A 687 8.86 -4.96 -41.92
C TYR A 687 9.34 -5.04 -43.34
N GLN A 688 8.84 -6.00 -44.13
CA GLN A 688 9.25 -6.24 -45.52
C GLN A 688 10.81 -6.33 -45.66
N ASN A 689 11.45 -7.05 -44.75
CA ASN A 689 12.90 -7.22 -44.62
C ASN A 689 13.70 -5.95 -44.21
N GLN A 690 13.03 -4.83 -43.92
CA GLN A 690 13.69 -3.66 -43.34
C GLN A 690 13.70 -3.77 -41.81
N SER A 691 14.88 -3.70 -41.22
CA SER A 691 15.02 -3.68 -39.74
C SER A 691 14.51 -2.35 -39.19
N LEU A 692 13.60 -2.41 -38.23
CA LEU A 692 13.04 -1.26 -37.49
C LEU A 692 13.53 -1.20 -36.05
N MET A 693 13.85 -2.36 -35.46
CA MET A 693 14.42 -2.48 -34.13
C MET A 693 15.21 -3.77 -34.01
N GLU A 694 16.38 -3.71 -33.37
CA GLU A 694 17.16 -4.88 -32.95
C GLU A 694 17.77 -4.63 -31.57
N SER A 695 17.78 -5.64 -30.75
CA SER A 695 18.33 -5.63 -29.39
C SER A 695 19.06 -6.94 -29.11
N LEU A 696 20.13 -6.89 -28.29
CA LEU A 696 20.84 -8.08 -27.84
C LEU A 696 20.05 -8.89 -26.79
N ALA A 697 19.03 -8.28 -26.18
CA ALA A 697 18.17 -8.92 -25.22
C ALA A 697 16.71 -8.64 -25.56
N LYS A 698 15.80 -9.49 -25.11
CA LYS A 698 14.37 -9.24 -25.22
C LYS A 698 13.98 -8.00 -24.42
N ARG A 699 13.06 -7.20 -24.96
CA ARG A 699 12.62 -5.93 -24.41
C ARG A 699 11.12 -5.77 -24.53
N CYS A 700 10.57 -5.04 -23.58
CA CYS A 700 9.28 -4.36 -23.73
C CYS A 700 9.55 -2.91 -24.12
N VAL A 701 9.07 -2.49 -25.30
CA VAL A 701 9.41 -1.18 -25.85
C VAL A 701 8.27 -0.62 -26.70
N CYS A 702 8.00 0.69 -26.50
CA CYS A 702 7.10 1.49 -27.34
C CYS A 702 7.89 2.60 -28.00
N TRP A 703 7.71 2.81 -29.31
CA TRP A 703 8.44 3.86 -30.02
C TRP A 703 7.67 4.42 -31.23
N ALA A 704 8.08 5.63 -31.66
CA ALA A 704 7.63 6.21 -32.88
C ALA A 704 8.66 5.93 -34.01
N PRO A 705 8.31 5.25 -35.12
CA PRO A 705 9.27 4.85 -36.16
C PRO A 705 10.01 6.00 -36.80
N ASP A 706 9.36 7.16 -36.94
CA ASP A 706 9.92 8.36 -37.57
C ASP A 706 10.60 9.32 -36.56
N ASP A 707 10.65 8.99 -35.26
CA ASP A 707 11.25 9.83 -34.20
C ASP A 707 12.11 8.98 -33.25
N PRO A 708 13.43 8.87 -33.50
CA PRO A 708 14.30 8.00 -32.70
C PRO A 708 14.51 8.47 -31.28
N VAL A 709 14.04 9.65 -30.89
CA VAL A 709 14.11 10.17 -29.52
C VAL A 709 12.92 9.67 -28.68
N LYS A 710 11.81 9.29 -29.32
CA LYS A 710 10.60 8.80 -28.64
C LYS A 710 10.62 7.28 -28.51
N VAL A 711 11.46 6.79 -27.57
CA VAL A 711 11.57 5.38 -27.24
C VAL A 711 11.32 5.22 -25.73
N PHE A 712 10.37 4.38 -25.36
CA PHE A 712 9.95 4.11 -23.99
C PHE A 712 10.20 2.64 -23.69
N LEU A 713 11.10 2.37 -22.74
CA LEU A 713 11.47 1.01 -22.30
C LEU A 713 10.64 0.60 -21.10
N GLY A 714 10.39 -0.69 -20.96
CA GLY A 714 9.73 -1.26 -19.78
C GLY A 714 10.54 -1.05 -18.50
N GLU A 715 9.87 -0.54 -17.48
CA GLU A 715 10.41 -0.42 -16.13
C GLU A 715 10.08 -1.69 -15.33
N GLY A 716 10.93 -2.02 -14.34
CA GLY A 716 10.73 -3.17 -13.45
C GLY A 716 11.24 -4.50 -14.01
N ASP A 717 11.82 -4.49 -15.19
CA ASP A 717 12.53 -5.68 -15.70
C ASP A 717 13.81 -5.89 -14.89
N ILE A 718 13.97 -7.10 -14.37
CA ILE A 718 15.23 -7.49 -13.72
C ILE A 718 16.28 -7.51 -14.82
N ALA A 719 17.30 -6.64 -14.73
CA ALA A 719 18.50 -6.79 -15.52
C ALA A 719 19.19 -8.09 -15.07
N MET A 720 18.96 -9.17 -15.80
CA MET A 720 19.72 -10.41 -15.61
C MET A 720 21.15 -10.24 -16.07
#